data_f2ca3285e491a4523c7c98b6ab9d2917
#
_entry.id   f2ca3285e491a4523c7c98b6ab9d2917
#
_cell.length_a   1.000
_cell.length_b   1.000
_cell.length_c   1.000
_cell.angle_alpha   90.00
_cell.angle_beta   90.00
_cell.angle_gamma   90.00
#
_symmetry.space_group_name_H-M   'P 1'
#
loop_
_entity.id
_entity.type
_entity.pdbx_description
1 polymer ?
#
loop_
_entity_poly.entity_id
_entity_poly.type
_entity_poly.pdbx_seq_one_letter_code
_entity_poly.pdbx_strand_id
1 'polypeptide(L)'
;MSAVLCRILSIALLVCAGAGVAAAEAKAVTNSIGMKLVRVEPGAFLMGQDGPAADYNVKKHAEKFDDADWDEKPAHRVTIRAAFSIGATEVTLAQYRQFQPKHAGGRGSDDDAVTGVSWNDALAFCEWLSKKEKRTYRLPTEAEWEYACRAGTTTLFHTGDALPESFHQWPADIGLRDRFFPEDKLPQEYRPKSARLSLRVAQTPANAWGLFEMHGNVSEWCADWYGPYEAGEQTDPLGRSDGDFRVIRGGSHSMQTRLLRSANRTAWLPETTSEKTGFRVVLGEWPRGKMLSPALPALNAQNVSQTIPKLQMPSPDMPFFSGPKPFVIIPPNSSGPLYSWHNHSPAIAECPNGDLLAVWYSCVDEAGTELNNLASRLRLGAGEWEPASPFWDGADINDHAPKLWWDGDRTLFHFARGQLENIVRTSTDNGATWTKAQAIQPMSEIGNGIIRTREGVIVMTQDTTSTSLTLSRDGGKTWTFTPITDKKLMHRSGSPARHAGIHAPIVQLADGRLMTIGRLNTEAEQAKFNMKTPASFSSDGGVTWTHEPTPFPAISSVQRAVLMRLRSDSVPGAPGPLLLCSFTDISANAKKPTGMDFPCEGGTLHGAGLFAALSFDEGKTWPVRRLITPGGAPHTVSGIDRGQFTLSATSAEPPGYLAATQTRDGRVQLISSKNHYVFNLAWLKQLPPAPKK
;
A
#
# COMPACT_ATOMS: atom_id res chain seq x y z
N MET A 1 60.20 3.04 62.68
CA MET A 1 60.83 3.82 61.59
C MET A 1 59.78 4.08 60.55
N SER A 2 59.63 5.36 60.25
CA SER A 2 58.93 6.08 59.19
C SER A 2 57.39 6.19 59.33
N ALA A 3 57.06 7.43 59.69
CA ALA A 3 55.73 8.02 59.67
C ALA A 3 55.24 8.24 58.26
N VAL A 4 53.94 7.98 58.01
CA VAL A 4 53.26 8.43 56.82
C VAL A 4 52.13 9.40 57.21
N LEU A 5 52.22 10.62 56.72
CA LEU A 5 51.35 11.76 56.95
C LEU A 5 49.98 11.46 56.33
N CYS A 6 48.92 11.59 57.10
CA CYS A 6 47.52 11.60 56.63
C CYS A 6 47.16 13.04 56.24
N ARG A 7 46.90 13.29 54.93
CA ARG A 7 46.28 14.52 54.45
C ARG A 7 44.78 14.34 54.31
N ILE A 8 44.02 15.02 55.13
CA ILE A 8 42.59 15.18 55.08
C ILE A 8 42.23 16.10 53.91
N LEU A 9 41.53 15.60 52.93
CA LEU A 9 40.94 16.38 51.85
C LEU A 9 39.47 16.66 52.22
N SER A 10 39.17 17.91 52.54
CA SER A 10 37.78 18.39 52.74
C SER A 10 37.06 18.46 51.40
N ILE A 11 36.05 17.62 51.22
CA ILE A 11 35.14 17.71 50.07
C ILE A 11 34.06 18.72 50.44
N ALA A 12 34.05 19.86 49.77
CA ALA A 12 32.97 20.83 49.84
C ALA A 12 31.78 20.29 49.02
N LEU A 13 30.69 19.96 49.69
CA LEU A 13 29.41 19.63 49.07
C LEU A 13 28.82 20.89 48.44
N LEU A 14 28.88 21.01 47.13
CA LEU A 14 28.15 22.04 46.38
C LEU A 14 26.68 21.60 46.29
N VAL A 15 25.82 22.15 47.11
CA VAL A 15 24.37 22.00 46.97
C VAL A 15 23.95 22.82 45.77
N CYS A 16 23.75 22.17 44.60
CA CYS A 16 23.04 22.77 43.49
C CYS A 16 21.57 22.93 43.90
N ALA A 17 21.20 24.14 44.32
CA ALA A 17 19.80 24.53 44.42
C ALA A 17 19.17 24.39 43.03
N GLY A 18 18.34 23.37 42.83
CA GLY A 18 17.49 23.24 41.66
C GLY A 18 16.57 24.45 41.60
N ALA A 19 16.86 25.35 40.68
CA ALA A 19 15.89 26.35 40.29
C ALA A 19 14.72 25.62 39.65
N GLY A 20 13.65 25.42 40.40
CA GLY A 20 12.36 25.06 39.87
C GLY A 20 11.97 26.11 38.83
N VAL A 21 12.03 25.77 37.57
CA VAL A 21 11.42 26.55 36.50
C VAL A 21 9.92 26.59 36.82
N ALA A 22 9.47 27.68 37.46
CA ALA A 22 8.04 27.96 37.57
C ALA A 22 7.49 27.95 36.13
N ALA A 23 6.60 27.03 35.84
CA ALA A 23 5.88 27.03 34.59
C ALA A 23 5.19 28.41 34.48
N ALA A 24 5.70 29.26 33.57
CA ALA A 24 5.06 30.52 33.26
C ALA A 24 3.65 30.11 32.74
N GLU A 25 2.59 30.62 33.42
CA GLU A 25 1.22 30.46 32.94
C GLU A 25 1.20 30.87 31.47
N ALA A 26 1.01 29.88 30.60
CA ALA A 26 0.94 30.09 29.14
C ALA A 26 -0.21 31.08 28.91
N LYS A 27 0.08 32.28 28.40
CA LYS A 27 -0.93 33.28 28.08
C LYS A 27 -1.82 32.72 26.97
N ALA A 28 -2.89 32.07 27.36
CA ALA A 28 -3.91 31.59 26.43
C ALA A 28 -4.79 32.74 25.97
N VAL A 29 -5.06 32.82 24.67
CA VAL A 29 -6.00 33.77 24.07
C VAL A 29 -7.23 33.01 23.64
N THR A 30 -8.43 33.48 23.95
CA THR A 30 -9.66 32.95 23.44
C THR A 30 -10.13 33.76 22.23
N ASN A 31 -10.38 33.12 21.12
CA ASN A 31 -10.81 33.79 19.90
C ASN A 31 -12.37 33.94 19.84
N SER A 32 -12.89 34.54 18.76
CA SER A 32 -14.32 34.87 18.59
C SER A 32 -15.26 33.68 18.53
N ILE A 33 -14.73 32.46 18.32
CA ILE A 33 -15.53 31.22 18.29
C ILE A 33 -15.26 30.30 19.50
N GLY A 34 -14.66 30.86 20.54
CA GLY A 34 -14.43 30.16 21.79
C GLY A 34 -13.23 29.21 21.81
N MET A 35 -12.34 29.25 20.82
CA MET A 35 -11.13 28.44 20.82
C MET A 35 -10.09 29.02 21.74
N LYS A 36 -9.55 28.23 22.65
CA LYS A 36 -8.37 28.58 23.45
C LYS A 36 -7.10 28.31 22.64
N LEU A 37 -6.26 29.30 22.52
CA LEU A 37 -5.00 29.26 21.81
C LEU A 37 -3.85 29.46 22.76
N VAL A 38 -2.94 28.52 22.83
CA VAL A 38 -1.75 28.60 23.71
C VAL A 38 -0.60 29.19 22.90
N ARG A 39 0.07 30.22 23.49
CA ARG A 39 1.25 30.80 22.87
C ARG A 39 2.46 29.90 23.08
N VAL A 40 3.12 29.57 21.98
CA VAL A 40 4.37 28.81 21.93
C VAL A 40 5.51 29.77 21.59
N GLU A 41 6.54 29.81 22.44
CA GLU A 41 7.69 30.67 22.23
C GLU A 41 8.71 30.05 21.25
N PRO A 42 9.54 30.90 20.59
CA PRO A 42 10.61 30.41 19.72
C PRO A 42 11.57 29.48 20.46
N GLY A 43 12.13 28.53 19.74
CA GLY A 43 13.10 27.62 20.33
C GLY A 43 13.60 26.59 19.33
N ALA A 44 14.33 25.60 19.81
CA ALA A 44 14.84 24.52 18.97
C ALA A 44 14.65 23.18 19.67
N PHE A 45 14.44 22.14 18.86
CA PHE A 45 14.21 20.76 19.32
C PHE A 45 14.82 19.76 18.36
N LEU A 46 14.85 18.50 18.78
CA LEU A 46 15.18 17.37 17.93
C LEU A 46 13.88 16.81 17.33
N MET A 47 13.70 16.96 16.04
CA MET A 47 12.55 16.45 15.29
C MET A 47 12.83 15.04 14.78
N GLY A 48 11.83 14.15 14.86
CA GLY A 48 11.99 12.76 14.47
C GLY A 48 12.60 11.87 15.54
N GLN A 49 12.99 10.66 15.16
CA GLN A 49 13.56 9.64 16.04
C GLN A 49 14.45 8.68 15.26
N ASP A 50 15.68 8.41 15.74
CA ASP A 50 16.63 7.49 15.09
C ASP A 50 16.53 6.04 15.59
N GLY A 51 16.01 5.82 16.79
CA GLY A 51 15.90 4.51 17.42
C GLY A 51 14.63 3.74 17.02
N PRO A 52 14.58 2.44 17.29
CA PRO A 52 13.36 1.67 17.16
C PRO A 52 12.32 2.17 18.18
N ALA A 53 11.03 2.01 17.88
CA ALA A 53 9.97 2.27 18.82
C ALA A 53 10.06 1.28 20.00
N ALA A 54 10.24 1.79 21.24
CA ALA A 54 10.49 0.96 22.41
C ALA A 54 9.32 0.04 22.78
N ASP A 55 8.10 0.40 22.39
CA ASP A 55 6.88 -0.37 22.61
C ASP A 55 6.54 -1.34 21.48
N TYR A 56 7.41 -1.43 20.45
CA TYR A 56 7.22 -2.35 19.34
C TYR A 56 7.38 -3.79 19.82
N ASN A 57 6.29 -4.39 20.33
CA ASN A 57 6.30 -5.75 20.86
C ASN A 57 6.27 -6.79 19.74
N VAL A 58 7.40 -6.94 19.06
CA VAL A 58 7.61 -7.95 18.01
C VAL A 58 8.21 -9.24 18.55
N LYS A 59 7.86 -9.68 19.75
CA LYS A 59 8.36 -10.94 20.36
C LYS A 59 8.35 -12.12 19.41
N LYS A 60 7.44 -12.12 18.42
CA LYS A 60 7.29 -13.18 17.44
C LYS A 60 8.15 -12.98 16.18
N HIS A 61 8.65 -11.78 15.93
CA HIS A 61 9.36 -11.41 14.71
C HIS A 61 10.41 -10.31 14.96
N ALA A 62 10.98 -10.26 16.17
CA ALA A 62 11.97 -9.23 16.56
C ALA A 62 13.10 -9.07 15.53
N GLU A 63 13.54 -10.20 14.94
CA GLU A 63 14.58 -10.22 13.92
C GLU A 63 14.17 -9.59 12.57
N LYS A 64 12.92 -9.23 12.41
CA LYS A 64 12.36 -8.69 11.16
C LYS A 64 12.05 -7.19 11.21
N PHE A 65 12.17 -6.57 12.38
CA PHE A 65 11.72 -5.20 12.63
C PHE A 65 12.81 -4.31 13.25
N ASP A 66 14.06 -4.51 12.88
CA ASP A 66 15.18 -3.72 13.39
C ASP A 66 15.06 -2.23 13.07
N ASP A 67 14.25 -1.84 12.08
CA ASP A 67 14.11 -0.49 11.58
C ASP A 67 12.64 -0.03 11.50
N ALA A 68 11.82 -0.32 12.51
CA ALA A 68 10.47 0.23 12.57
C ALA A 68 10.48 1.77 12.51
N ASP A 69 9.50 2.34 11.82
CA ASP A 69 9.30 3.80 11.67
C ASP A 69 10.51 4.55 11.11
N TRP A 70 11.06 4.05 10.03
CA TRP A 70 12.22 4.65 9.35
C TRP A 70 11.91 6.02 8.72
N ASP A 71 10.65 6.36 8.47
CA ASP A 71 10.22 7.65 7.93
C ASP A 71 10.31 8.80 8.97
N GLU A 72 10.50 8.46 10.23
CA GLU A 72 10.85 9.40 11.32
C GLU A 72 12.34 9.76 11.32
N LYS A 73 13.16 9.09 10.49
CA LYS A 73 14.62 9.25 10.36
C LYS A 73 14.99 10.13 9.15
N PRO A 74 16.16 10.78 9.21
CA PRO A 74 17.02 10.95 10.38
C PRO A 74 16.45 11.96 11.36
N ALA A 75 16.65 11.73 12.67
CA ALA A 75 16.39 12.78 13.64
C ALA A 75 17.30 13.98 13.38
N HIS A 76 16.74 15.17 13.38
CA HIS A 76 17.47 16.39 13.02
C HIS A 76 17.05 17.59 13.87
N ARG A 77 17.96 18.54 14.02
CA ARG A 77 17.67 19.74 14.79
C ARG A 77 16.81 20.70 13.99
N VAL A 78 15.70 21.14 14.59
CA VAL A 78 14.81 22.15 14.02
C VAL A 78 14.77 23.38 14.94
N THR A 79 14.86 24.56 14.33
CA THR A 79 14.72 25.86 15.03
C THR A 79 13.45 26.55 14.56
N ILE A 80 12.55 26.86 15.49
CA ILE A 80 11.35 27.67 15.28
C ILE A 80 11.71 29.12 15.72
N ARG A 81 11.74 30.05 14.79
CA ARG A 81 12.23 31.42 15.04
C ARG A 81 11.16 32.40 15.51
N ALA A 82 9.91 32.15 15.18
CA ALA A 82 8.80 33.04 15.50
C ALA A 82 7.83 32.37 16.48
N ALA A 83 7.36 33.14 17.47
CA ALA A 83 6.28 32.67 18.32
C ALA A 83 4.99 32.53 17.51
N PHE A 84 4.20 31.52 17.84
CA PHE A 84 2.87 31.28 17.28
C PHE A 84 1.89 30.88 18.39
N SER A 85 0.60 30.91 18.11
CA SER A 85 -0.37 30.39 19.07
C SER A 85 -1.10 29.21 18.44
N ILE A 86 -1.21 28.08 19.14
CA ILE A 86 -1.81 26.85 18.67
C ILE A 86 -3.04 26.48 19.50
N GLY A 87 -4.04 25.85 18.90
CA GLY A 87 -5.22 25.38 19.64
C GLY A 87 -4.83 24.53 20.85
N ALA A 88 -5.35 24.86 22.03
CA ALA A 88 -5.13 24.05 23.23
C ALA A 88 -5.63 22.62 23.06
N THR A 89 -6.65 22.44 22.26
CA THR A 89 -7.27 21.17 21.83
C THR A 89 -7.41 21.14 20.32
N GLU A 90 -7.85 20.04 19.79
CA GLU A 90 -8.37 19.97 18.43
C GLU A 90 -9.59 20.91 18.27
N VAL A 91 -9.95 21.23 17.05
CA VAL A 91 -11.18 21.96 16.72
C VAL A 91 -12.38 21.11 17.13
N THR A 92 -13.30 21.70 17.93
CA THR A 92 -14.51 20.97 18.34
C THR A 92 -15.61 20.99 17.27
N LEU A 93 -16.54 20.06 17.37
CA LEU A 93 -17.72 20.00 16.49
C LEU A 93 -18.53 21.30 16.54
N ALA A 94 -18.74 21.90 17.74
CA ALA A 94 -19.43 23.18 17.87
C ALA A 94 -18.68 24.32 17.16
N GLN A 95 -17.36 24.36 17.27
CA GLN A 95 -16.52 25.37 16.59
C GLN A 95 -16.59 25.21 15.08
N TYR A 96 -16.48 23.98 14.58
CA TYR A 96 -16.54 23.70 13.14
C TYR A 96 -17.92 23.99 12.53
N ARG A 97 -18.98 23.73 13.27
CA ARG A 97 -20.39 24.03 12.85
C ARG A 97 -20.65 25.52 12.69
N GLN A 98 -19.83 26.40 13.23
CA GLN A 98 -19.95 27.84 12.92
C GLN A 98 -19.52 28.14 11.47
N PHE A 99 -18.69 27.29 10.87
CA PHE A 99 -18.30 27.34 9.47
C PHE A 99 -19.26 26.49 8.59
N GLN A 100 -19.51 25.24 8.99
CA GLN A 100 -20.37 24.30 8.31
C GLN A 100 -21.50 23.77 9.22
N PRO A 101 -22.65 24.48 9.31
CA PRO A 101 -23.68 24.17 10.30
C PRO A 101 -24.27 22.77 10.23
N LYS A 102 -24.23 22.11 9.06
CA LYS A 102 -24.77 20.76 8.83
C LYS A 102 -23.73 19.64 8.96
N HIS A 103 -22.49 19.96 9.35
CA HIS A 103 -21.48 18.93 9.49
C HIS A 103 -21.87 17.90 10.54
N ALA A 104 -21.77 16.61 10.16
CA ALA A 104 -22.21 15.48 10.98
C ALA A 104 -21.07 14.69 11.63
N GLY A 105 -19.82 15.07 11.39
CA GLY A 105 -18.65 14.41 11.97
C GLY A 105 -18.57 14.58 13.48
N GLY A 106 -17.84 13.69 14.16
CA GLY A 106 -17.85 13.59 15.62
C GLY A 106 -18.88 12.55 16.11
N ARG A 107 -18.96 12.33 17.40
CA ARG A 107 -19.85 11.33 18.02
C ARG A 107 -21.11 11.93 18.65
N GLY A 108 -21.39 13.18 18.36
CA GLY A 108 -22.66 13.83 18.67
C GLY A 108 -22.63 14.82 19.82
N SER A 109 -21.51 15.00 20.54
CA SER A 109 -21.32 16.07 21.50
C SER A 109 -20.70 17.29 20.83
N ASP A 110 -21.15 18.48 21.18
CA ASP A 110 -20.59 19.73 20.68
C ASP A 110 -19.11 19.92 21.09
N ASP A 111 -18.70 19.30 22.22
CA ASP A 111 -17.33 19.30 22.71
C ASP A 111 -16.46 18.17 22.12
N ASP A 112 -16.98 17.32 21.25
CA ASP A 112 -16.18 16.32 20.56
C ASP A 112 -15.22 17.00 19.58
N ALA A 113 -14.02 16.46 19.42
CA ALA A 113 -13.16 16.80 18.30
C ALA A 113 -13.90 16.58 16.98
N VAL A 114 -13.83 17.53 16.06
CA VAL A 114 -14.42 17.37 14.73
C VAL A 114 -13.69 16.26 13.97
N THR A 115 -14.45 15.41 13.32
CA THR A 115 -13.94 14.33 12.44
C THR A 115 -14.67 14.31 11.10
N GLY A 116 -14.24 13.46 10.17
CA GLY A 116 -14.85 13.43 8.84
C GLY A 116 -14.55 14.67 8.01
N VAL A 117 -13.43 15.32 8.29
CA VAL A 117 -12.91 16.49 7.57
C VAL A 117 -11.67 16.12 6.80
N SER A 118 -11.61 16.52 5.52
CA SER A 118 -10.44 16.41 4.68
C SER A 118 -9.43 17.52 5.01
N TRP A 119 -8.20 17.40 4.49
CA TRP A 119 -7.23 18.50 4.58
C TRP A 119 -7.74 19.78 3.91
N ASN A 120 -8.42 19.62 2.77
CA ASN A 120 -9.04 20.74 2.06
C ASN A 120 -10.12 21.44 2.89
N ASP A 121 -10.94 20.67 3.62
CA ASP A 121 -11.96 21.22 4.54
C ASP A 121 -11.33 21.95 5.72
N ALA A 122 -10.26 21.39 6.29
CA ALA A 122 -9.51 22.02 7.40
C ALA A 122 -8.86 23.33 6.96
N LEU A 123 -8.29 23.37 5.73
CA LEU A 123 -7.75 24.58 5.15
C LEU A 123 -8.84 25.64 4.93
N ALA A 124 -9.97 25.24 4.37
CA ALA A 124 -11.12 26.14 4.14
C ALA A 124 -11.67 26.73 5.44
N PHE A 125 -11.70 25.93 6.52
CA PHE A 125 -12.03 26.43 7.86
C PHE A 125 -11.03 27.50 8.35
N CYS A 126 -9.75 27.26 8.19
CA CYS A 126 -8.70 28.21 8.56
C CYS A 126 -8.83 29.54 7.78
N GLU A 127 -9.12 29.45 6.47
CA GLU A 127 -9.35 30.63 5.62
C GLU A 127 -10.62 31.38 6.04
N TRP A 128 -11.71 30.67 6.33
CA TRP A 128 -12.93 31.30 6.83
C TRP A 128 -12.71 32.04 8.14
N LEU A 129 -11.99 31.40 9.10
CA LEU A 129 -11.69 32.00 10.39
C LEU A 129 -10.77 33.21 10.25
N SER A 130 -9.80 33.13 9.34
CA SER A 130 -8.90 34.24 9.02
C SER A 130 -9.66 35.46 8.50
N LYS A 131 -10.60 35.26 7.59
CA LYS A 131 -11.47 36.31 7.05
C LYS A 131 -12.37 36.91 8.14
N LYS A 132 -12.94 36.06 9.02
CA LYS A 132 -13.81 36.47 10.10
C LYS A 132 -13.10 37.37 11.13
N GLU A 133 -11.86 37.06 11.48
CA GLU A 133 -11.11 37.76 12.53
C GLU A 133 -10.06 38.72 11.99
N LYS A 134 -9.85 38.80 10.70
CA LYS A 134 -8.81 39.60 10.05
C LYS A 134 -7.41 39.29 10.61
N ARG A 135 -7.13 38.04 10.89
CA ARG A 135 -5.88 37.51 11.43
C ARG A 135 -5.54 36.22 10.67
N THR A 136 -4.26 35.87 10.63
CA THR A 136 -3.83 34.64 9.90
C THR A 136 -4.06 33.41 10.77
N TYR A 137 -5.07 32.61 10.41
CA TYR A 137 -5.27 31.23 10.91
C TYR A 137 -4.86 30.24 9.85
N ARG A 138 -4.21 29.18 10.24
CA ARG A 138 -3.69 28.15 9.35
C ARG A 138 -3.55 26.80 10.06
N LEU A 139 -3.29 25.75 9.32
CA LEU A 139 -2.82 24.48 9.92
C LEU A 139 -1.39 24.67 10.47
N PRO A 140 -0.99 23.91 11.51
CA PRO A 140 0.40 23.87 11.94
C PRO A 140 1.26 23.28 10.83
N THR A 141 2.51 23.70 10.71
CA THR A 141 3.50 22.89 10.01
C THR A 141 3.77 21.62 10.83
N GLU A 142 4.26 20.58 10.18
CA GLU A 142 4.63 19.34 10.86
C GLU A 142 5.62 19.61 12.02
N ALA A 143 6.60 20.46 11.79
CA ALA A 143 7.59 20.84 12.78
C ALA A 143 6.99 21.64 13.95
N GLU A 144 6.08 22.56 13.69
CA GLU A 144 5.36 23.29 14.75
C GLU A 144 4.51 22.34 15.59
N TRP A 145 3.86 21.37 14.95
CA TRP A 145 3.06 20.36 15.64
C TRP A 145 3.92 19.49 16.57
N GLU A 146 5.04 18.94 16.08
CA GLU A 146 5.92 18.07 16.89
C GLU A 146 6.61 18.87 18.01
N TYR A 147 7.04 20.10 17.74
CA TYR A 147 7.59 21.00 18.75
C TYR A 147 6.59 21.26 19.89
N ALA A 148 5.34 21.53 19.52
CA ALA A 148 4.25 21.74 20.47
C ALA A 148 3.89 20.45 21.23
N CYS A 149 3.89 19.29 20.56
CA CYS A 149 3.65 18.00 21.17
C CYS A 149 4.70 17.66 22.21
N ARG A 150 5.97 17.81 21.90
CA ARG A 150 7.10 17.53 22.80
C ARG A 150 7.16 18.47 24.00
N ALA A 151 6.77 19.71 23.85
CA ALA A 151 6.78 20.72 24.93
C ALA A 151 8.08 20.72 25.76
N GLY A 152 9.23 20.56 25.08
CA GLY A 152 10.56 20.52 25.67
C GLY A 152 11.10 19.15 26.03
N THR A 153 10.34 18.06 25.82
CA THR A 153 10.81 16.68 26.05
C THR A 153 11.53 16.11 24.82
N THR A 154 12.37 15.10 25.04
CA THR A 154 13.05 14.31 24.01
C THR A 154 12.62 12.83 24.02
N THR A 155 11.71 12.48 24.92
CA THR A 155 11.18 11.13 25.12
C THR A 155 10.18 10.75 24.02
N LEU A 156 9.74 9.48 24.02
CA LEU A 156 8.77 8.96 23.03
C LEU A 156 7.44 9.73 23.07
N PHE A 157 6.99 10.11 24.28
CA PHE A 157 5.79 10.89 24.52
C PHE A 157 6.14 12.10 25.40
N HIS A 158 5.29 13.10 25.45
CA HIS A 158 5.51 14.21 26.38
C HIS A 158 5.43 13.79 27.88
N THR A 159 4.88 12.61 28.13
CA THR A 159 4.78 11.98 29.46
C THR A 159 6.00 11.14 29.83
N GLY A 160 6.99 10.98 28.95
CA GLY A 160 8.15 10.11 29.12
C GLY A 160 8.23 9.03 28.03
N ASP A 161 8.88 7.90 28.34
CA ASP A 161 9.03 6.78 27.39
C ASP A 161 7.85 5.80 27.41
N ALA A 162 6.85 6.04 28.24
CA ALA A 162 5.60 5.29 28.26
C ALA A 162 4.39 6.25 28.30
N LEU A 163 3.32 5.85 27.63
CA LEU A 163 2.07 6.57 27.65
C LEU A 163 1.19 6.02 28.79
N PRO A 164 0.73 6.87 29.75
CA PRO A 164 -0.14 6.42 30.83
C PRO A 164 -1.48 5.88 30.32
N GLU A 165 -2.09 4.92 31.07
CA GLU A 165 -3.39 4.33 30.71
C GLU A 165 -4.51 5.36 30.47
N SER A 166 -4.44 6.54 31.11
CA SER A 166 -5.41 7.61 30.91
C SER A 166 -5.46 8.15 29.47
N PHE A 167 -4.43 7.87 28.66
CA PHE A 167 -4.38 8.19 27.24
C PHE A 167 -4.87 7.03 26.37
N HIS A 168 -4.95 5.81 26.94
CA HIS A 168 -5.34 4.63 26.18
C HIS A 168 -6.86 4.52 26.14
N GLN A 169 -7.41 4.67 24.99
CA GLN A 169 -8.81 4.33 24.74
C GLN A 169 -8.98 2.86 24.33
N TRP A 170 -7.87 2.20 24.02
CA TRP A 170 -7.78 0.77 23.72
C TRP A 170 -6.86 0.04 24.70
N PRO A 171 -7.14 -1.25 25.03
CA PRO A 171 -6.20 -2.05 25.82
C PRO A 171 -4.85 -2.14 25.11
N ALA A 172 -3.76 -1.82 25.82
CA ALA A 172 -2.41 -1.64 25.31
C ALA A 172 -1.77 -2.88 24.64
N ASP A 173 -2.37 -4.07 24.75
CA ASP A 173 -1.72 -5.35 24.43
C ASP A 173 -2.38 -6.16 23.31
N ILE A 174 -3.26 -5.56 22.56
CA ILE A 174 -3.82 -6.25 21.41
C ILE A 174 -2.79 -6.14 20.29
N GLY A 175 -1.94 -7.15 20.11
CA GLY A 175 -1.09 -7.32 18.93
C GLY A 175 -1.93 -7.57 17.67
N LEU A 176 -3.01 -6.82 17.53
CA LEU A 176 -3.96 -6.89 16.44
C LEU A 176 -3.55 -5.91 15.35
N ARG A 177 -3.77 -6.34 14.16
CA ARG A 177 -3.63 -5.66 12.88
C ARG A 177 -4.62 -4.48 12.81
N ASP A 178 -4.35 -3.40 13.49
CA ASP A 178 -5.29 -2.37 13.94
C ASP A 178 -6.07 -1.64 12.88
N ARG A 179 -5.57 -1.62 11.67
CA ARG A 179 -6.17 -0.78 10.64
C ARG A 179 -7.28 -1.45 9.85
N PHE A 180 -7.41 -2.78 9.96
CA PHE A 180 -8.30 -3.56 9.11
C PHE A 180 -9.46 -4.23 9.83
N PHE A 181 -9.54 -4.09 11.15
CA PHE A 181 -10.65 -4.63 11.91
C PHE A 181 -11.57 -3.51 12.38
N PRO A 182 -12.76 -3.35 11.79
CA PRO A 182 -13.83 -2.56 12.38
C PRO A 182 -14.10 -3.03 13.82
N GLU A 183 -14.48 -2.11 14.71
CA GLU A 183 -14.77 -2.40 16.13
C GLU A 183 -15.72 -3.59 16.33
N ASP A 184 -16.64 -3.81 15.40
CA ASP A 184 -17.61 -4.93 15.41
C ASP A 184 -16.99 -6.30 15.14
N LYS A 185 -15.77 -6.35 14.60
CA LYS A 185 -15.02 -7.61 14.32
C LYS A 185 -14.02 -8.00 15.39
N LEU A 186 -13.80 -7.14 16.38
CA LEU A 186 -12.94 -7.49 17.52
C LEU A 186 -13.59 -8.58 18.38
N PRO A 187 -12.82 -9.54 18.94
CA PRO A 187 -13.29 -10.44 19.97
C PRO A 187 -13.95 -9.65 21.11
N GLN A 188 -15.02 -10.18 21.70
CA GLN A 188 -15.84 -9.47 22.68
C GLN A 188 -15.04 -9.00 23.90
N GLU A 189 -14.02 -9.76 24.30
CA GLU A 189 -13.08 -9.42 25.38
C GLU A 189 -12.22 -8.19 25.08
N TYR A 190 -12.04 -7.84 23.80
CA TYR A 190 -11.23 -6.69 23.36
C TYR A 190 -12.08 -5.49 22.91
N ARG A 191 -13.40 -5.62 22.97
CA ARG A 191 -14.28 -4.49 22.69
C ARG A 191 -14.30 -3.54 23.88
N PRO A 192 -14.23 -2.22 23.64
CA PRO A 192 -14.39 -1.25 24.73
C PRO A 192 -15.66 -1.56 25.53
N LYS A 193 -15.57 -1.52 26.84
CA LYS A 193 -16.72 -1.78 27.72
C LYS A 193 -17.84 -0.75 27.57
N SER A 194 -17.56 0.40 26.97
CA SER A 194 -18.54 1.41 26.57
C SER A 194 -18.73 1.37 25.06
N ALA A 195 -19.96 1.27 24.59
CA ALA A 195 -20.33 1.17 23.17
C ALA A 195 -19.94 2.40 22.31
N ARG A 196 -19.44 3.46 22.90
CA ARG A 196 -18.95 4.66 22.23
C ARG A 196 -17.85 5.30 23.06
N LEU A 197 -16.64 5.35 22.51
CA LEU A 197 -15.60 6.20 23.04
C LEU A 197 -16.01 7.68 22.89
N SER A 198 -15.78 8.47 23.91
CA SER A 198 -15.94 9.92 23.83
C SER A 198 -14.81 10.50 23.00
N LEU A 199 -15.10 11.38 22.07
CA LEU A 199 -14.12 12.22 21.39
C LEU A 199 -14.04 13.62 22.00
N ARG A 200 -14.59 13.80 23.21
CA ARG A 200 -14.53 15.11 23.89
C ARG A 200 -13.10 15.53 24.10
N VAL A 201 -12.83 16.78 23.78
CA VAL A 201 -11.51 17.37 23.99
C VAL A 201 -11.23 17.63 25.46
N ALA A 202 -9.97 17.80 25.82
CA ALA A 202 -9.48 18.07 27.19
C ALA A 202 -9.82 16.96 28.20
N GLN A 203 -9.76 15.68 27.76
CA GLN A 203 -9.99 14.53 28.63
C GLN A 203 -8.67 13.92 29.15
N THR A 204 -7.54 14.18 28.49
CA THR A 204 -6.21 13.74 28.93
C THR A 204 -5.48 14.87 29.64
N PRO A 205 -4.45 14.56 30.47
CA PRO A 205 -3.60 15.61 31.02
C PRO A 205 -2.91 16.41 29.91
N ALA A 206 -2.88 17.73 30.07
CA ALA A 206 -2.14 18.61 29.17
C ALA A 206 -0.64 18.38 29.28
N ASN A 207 0.10 18.63 28.20
CA ASN A 207 1.55 18.69 28.25
C ASN A 207 2.03 19.94 29.01
N ALA A 208 3.34 20.08 29.18
CA ALA A 208 3.95 21.19 29.96
C ALA A 208 3.60 22.61 29.44
N TRP A 209 3.14 22.72 28.19
CA TRP A 209 2.71 23.98 27.58
C TRP A 209 1.21 24.21 27.61
N GLY A 210 0.42 23.27 28.17
CA GLY A 210 -1.03 23.40 28.31
C GLY A 210 -1.80 22.91 27.07
N LEU A 211 -1.21 22.02 26.27
CA LEU A 211 -1.83 21.40 25.09
C LEU A 211 -2.36 20.01 25.44
N PHE A 212 -3.58 19.74 25.06
CA PHE A 212 -4.30 18.49 25.33
C PHE A 212 -4.29 17.59 24.09
N GLU A 213 -4.48 16.30 24.30
CA GLU A 213 -4.66 15.26 23.28
C GLU A 213 -3.60 15.25 22.16
N MET A 214 -2.34 15.58 22.51
CA MET A 214 -1.23 15.48 21.55
C MET A 214 -0.85 14.01 21.24
N HIS A 215 -1.44 13.04 21.94
CA HIS A 215 -1.25 11.61 21.79
C HIS A 215 -2.61 10.91 21.84
N GLY A 216 -3.24 10.69 20.68
CA GLY A 216 -4.52 10.00 20.58
C GLY A 216 -5.70 10.95 20.33
N ASN A 217 -6.88 10.58 20.78
CA ASN A 217 -8.18 11.17 20.46
C ASN A 217 -8.44 11.15 18.93
N VAL A 218 -8.06 12.19 18.18
CA VAL A 218 -8.12 12.18 16.73
C VAL A 218 -6.77 12.53 16.12
N SER A 219 -6.45 11.90 15.00
CA SER A 219 -5.29 12.27 14.20
C SER A 219 -5.45 13.65 13.60
N GLU A 220 -4.39 14.42 13.45
CA GLU A 220 -4.47 15.85 13.12
C GLU A 220 -3.74 16.20 11.83
N TRP A 221 -4.45 16.86 10.92
CA TRP A 221 -3.88 17.40 9.70
C TRP A 221 -2.83 18.47 9.96
N CYS A 222 -1.66 18.35 9.31
CA CYS A 222 -0.64 19.38 9.21
C CYS A 222 -0.61 20.00 7.80
N ALA A 223 0.05 21.13 7.67
CA ALA A 223 0.11 21.86 6.39
C ALA A 223 0.99 21.21 5.35
N ASP A 224 1.98 20.42 5.77
CA ASP A 224 3.08 19.93 4.96
C ASP A 224 2.67 18.84 3.99
N TRP A 225 3.31 18.80 2.81
CA TRP A 225 3.37 17.61 2.00
C TRP A 225 4.29 16.59 2.66
N TYR A 226 3.83 15.35 2.72
CA TYR A 226 4.62 14.24 3.24
C TYR A 226 5.78 13.89 2.31
N GLY A 227 6.88 13.52 2.92
CA GLY A 227 8.06 12.97 2.24
C GLY A 227 9.19 12.71 3.22
N PRO A 228 10.28 12.06 2.78
CA PRO A 228 11.39 11.71 3.63
C PRO A 228 12.04 12.96 4.25
N TYR A 229 12.48 12.82 5.49
CA TYR A 229 13.30 13.84 6.14
C TYR A 229 14.68 13.95 5.47
N GLU A 230 15.30 15.11 5.61
CA GLU A 230 16.67 15.35 5.19
C GLU A 230 17.56 15.53 6.42
N ALA A 231 18.77 14.97 6.36
CA ALA A 231 19.76 15.17 7.40
C ALA A 231 20.19 16.64 7.47
N GLY A 232 20.54 17.10 8.68
CA GLY A 232 21.04 18.43 8.93
C GLY A 232 20.04 19.35 9.60
N GLU A 233 20.54 20.49 10.10
CA GLU A 233 19.72 21.46 10.80
C GLU A 233 18.76 22.19 9.87
N GLN A 234 17.52 22.36 10.31
CA GLN A 234 16.49 23.08 9.57
C GLN A 234 15.97 24.27 10.42
N THR A 235 15.56 25.30 9.71
CA THR A 235 14.99 26.50 10.35
C THR A 235 13.64 26.82 9.74
N ASP A 236 12.59 26.84 10.59
CA ASP A 236 11.20 27.05 10.18
C ASP A 236 10.79 26.17 8.97
N PRO A 237 10.99 24.83 8.97
CA PRO A 237 10.71 24.01 7.82
C PRO A 237 9.24 24.04 7.44
N LEU A 238 8.97 23.95 6.13
CA LEU A 238 7.64 23.97 5.53
C LEU A 238 7.33 22.65 4.78
N GLY A 239 8.09 21.58 5.09
CA GLY A 239 7.97 20.31 4.39
C GLY A 239 8.46 20.37 2.95
N ARG A 240 8.01 19.41 2.13
CA ARG A 240 8.31 19.34 0.71
C ARG A 240 7.45 20.32 -0.09
N SER A 241 7.97 20.79 -1.23
CA SER A 241 7.23 21.71 -2.11
C SER A 241 6.10 21.00 -2.89
N ASP A 242 6.15 19.67 -2.97
CA ASP A 242 5.16 18.84 -3.63
C ASP A 242 5.12 17.41 -3.05
N GLY A 243 4.00 16.72 -3.19
CA GLY A 243 3.77 15.36 -2.72
C GLY A 243 2.37 14.86 -3.08
N ASP A 244 2.08 13.60 -2.88
CA ASP A 244 0.74 13.03 -3.04
C ASP A 244 -0.08 13.11 -1.75
N PHE A 245 0.58 13.06 -0.61
CA PHE A 245 -0.04 12.98 0.72
C PHE A 245 0.23 14.22 1.56
N ARG A 246 -0.73 14.57 2.43
CA ARG A 246 -0.57 15.57 3.50
C ARG A 246 -0.27 14.88 4.81
N VAL A 247 0.64 15.47 5.56
CA VAL A 247 1.07 14.94 6.87
C VAL A 247 -0.08 14.96 7.88
N ILE A 248 -0.14 13.90 8.66
CA ILE A 248 -1.05 13.72 9.80
C ILE A 248 -0.22 13.32 11.02
N ARG A 249 -0.57 13.84 12.19
CA ARG A 249 0.19 13.63 13.43
C ARG A 249 -0.72 13.21 14.59
N GLY A 250 -0.11 12.74 15.70
CA GLY A 250 -0.78 12.46 16.97
C GLY A 250 -1.41 11.09 17.12
N GLY A 251 -1.77 10.46 16.00
CA GLY A 251 -2.55 9.21 16.01
C GLY A 251 -3.96 9.41 16.57
N SER A 252 -4.78 8.37 16.55
CA SER A 252 -6.19 8.44 16.97
C SER A 252 -6.49 7.46 18.11
N HIS A 253 -7.69 7.62 18.70
CA HIS A 253 -8.25 6.76 19.74
C HIS A 253 -8.27 5.26 19.40
N SER A 254 -8.11 4.88 18.15
CA SER A 254 -8.16 3.48 17.68
C SER A 254 -6.81 2.97 17.17
N MET A 255 -5.73 3.67 17.47
CA MET A 255 -4.37 3.28 17.08
C MET A 255 -3.60 2.67 18.27
N GLN A 256 -2.64 1.80 17.95
CA GLN A 256 -1.70 1.27 18.96
C GLN A 256 -0.85 2.38 19.53
N THR A 257 -0.43 2.19 20.77
CA THR A 257 0.40 3.16 21.52
C THR A 257 1.64 3.59 20.74
N ARG A 258 2.31 2.68 20.04
CA ARG A 258 3.48 3.01 19.22
C ARG A 258 3.21 4.06 18.13
N LEU A 259 1.98 4.13 17.61
CA LEU A 259 1.56 5.09 16.60
C LEU A 259 1.09 6.43 17.20
N LEU A 260 1.15 6.58 18.54
CA LEU A 260 0.81 7.79 19.26
C LEU A 260 2.06 8.58 19.70
N ARG A 261 3.28 8.14 19.33
CA ARG A 261 4.54 8.79 19.73
C ARG A 261 4.66 10.20 19.14
N SER A 262 5.43 11.06 19.81
CA SER A 262 5.67 12.43 19.35
C SER A 262 6.25 12.49 17.94
N ALA A 263 7.11 11.53 17.59
CA ALA A 263 7.76 11.46 16.28
C ALA A 263 6.93 10.78 15.20
N ASN A 264 5.92 9.95 15.58
CA ASN A 264 5.15 9.18 14.61
C ASN A 264 4.49 10.07 13.56
N ARG A 265 4.61 9.64 12.32
CA ARG A 265 4.10 10.32 11.14
C ARG A 265 3.14 9.40 10.42
N THR A 266 2.06 9.93 9.90
CA THR A 266 1.25 9.29 8.87
C THR A 266 0.81 10.33 7.85
N ALA A 267 0.26 9.90 6.72
CA ALA A 267 -0.16 10.84 5.70
C ALA A 267 -1.26 10.26 4.83
N TRP A 268 -2.19 11.11 4.39
CA TRP A 268 -3.28 10.72 3.52
C TRP A 268 -3.45 11.69 2.35
N LEU A 269 -4.21 11.27 1.33
CA LEU A 269 -4.60 12.15 0.24
C LEU A 269 -5.36 13.36 0.80
N PRO A 270 -5.17 14.57 0.23
CA PRO A 270 -5.79 15.81 0.74
C PRO A 270 -7.32 15.78 0.80
N GLU A 271 -7.97 14.94 -0.02
CA GLU A 271 -9.42 14.78 -0.09
C GLU A 271 -9.96 13.66 0.80
N THR A 272 -9.12 12.83 1.39
CA THR A 272 -9.56 11.72 2.25
C THR A 272 -10.20 12.25 3.52
N THR A 273 -11.34 11.66 3.90
CA THR A 273 -12.04 11.95 5.16
C THR A 273 -12.12 10.69 6.02
N SER A 274 -12.03 10.85 7.33
CA SER A 274 -12.13 9.74 8.28
C SER A 274 -12.82 10.18 9.57
N GLU A 275 -13.55 9.25 10.19
CA GLU A 275 -14.10 9.42 11.54
C GLU A 275 -13.01 9.45 12.64
N LYS A 276 -11.74 9.34 12.26
CA LYS A 276 -10.59 9.29 13.16
C LYS A 276 -9.66 10.48 12.99
N THR A 277 -9.96 11.38 12.06
CA THR A 277 -9.08 12.49 11.70
C THR A 277 -9.81 13.82 11.77
N GLY A 278 -9.21 14.73 12.52
CA GLY A 278 -9.59 16.11 12.69
C GLY A 278 -8.39 17.03 12.45
N PHE A 279 -8.32 18.16 13.17
CA PHE A 279 -7.22 19.10 13.07
C PHE A 279 -7.23 20.08 14.24
N ARG A 280 -6.09 20.74 14.48
CA ARG A 280 -6.01 21.94 15.29
C ARG A 280 -5.51 23.12 14.47
N VAL A 281 -5.75 24.33 14.91
CA VAL A 281 -5.35 25.54 14.20
C VAL A 281 -4.17 26.22 14.85
N VAL A 282 -3.39 26.93 14.03
CA VAL A 282 -2.38 27.89 14.45
C VAL A 282 -2.85 29.29 14.10
N LEU A 283 -2.70 30.23 15.04
CA LEU A 283 -2.82 31.66 14.84
C LEU A 283 -1.42 32.26 14.78
N GLY A 284 -1.04 32.75 13.64
CA GLY A 284 0.28 33.35 13.36
C GLY A 284 0.61 33.32 11.87
N GLU A 285 1.53 34.17 11.48
CA GLU A 285 2.03 34.20 10.11
C GLU A 285 2.70 32.89 9.74
N TRP A 286 2.76 32.60 8.44
CA TRP A 286 3.50 31.47 7.94
C TRP A 286 4.98 31.61 8.29
N PRO A 287 5.64 30.52 8.71
CA PRO A 287 7.09 30.50 8.92
C PRO A 287 7.83 30.93 7.65
N ARG A 288 8.93 31.63 7.79
CA ARG A 288 9.75 32.14 6.67
C ARG A 288 10.86 31.17 6.30
N GLY A 289 10.62 29.89 6.46
CA GLY A 289 11.52 28.83 6.08
C GLY A 289 11.51 28.53 4.58
N LYS A 290 12.33 27.59 4.17
CA LYS A 290 12.41 27.12 2.80
C LYS A 290 11.72 25.76 2.70
N MET A 291 10.86 25.58 1.71
CA MET A 291 10.37 24.26 1.35
C MET A 291 11.51 23.41 0.80
N LEU A 292 11.52 22.15 1.15
CA LEU A 292 12.42 21.17 0.54
C LEU A 292 11.96 20.90 -0.91
N SER A 293 12.91 20.63 -1.78
CA SER A 293 12.60 20.21 -3.14
C SER A 293 11.77 18.91 -3.13
N PRO A 294 11.02 18.61 -4.19
CA PRO A 294 10.42 17.28 -4.34
C PRO A 294 11.50 16.19 -4.18
N ALA A 295 11.11 15.01 -3.74
CA ALA A 295 12.02 13.88 -3.68
C ALA A 295 12.61 13.60 -5.07
N LEU A 296 13.89 13.19 -5.12
CA LEU A 296 14.52 12.82 -6.39
C LEU A 296 13.79 11.61 -6.98
N PRO A 297 13.65 11.56 -8.32
CA PRO A 297 13.06 10.40 -8.98
C PRO A 297 13.83 9.12 -8.62
N ALA A 298 13.11 8.05 -8.31
CA ALA A 298 13.67 6.73 -8.09
C ALA A 298 14.31 6.18 -9.38
N LEU A 299 15.21 5.18 -9.27
CA LEU A 299 15.95 4.63 -10.39
C LEU A 299 15.06 4.22 -11.56
N ASN A 300 13.94 3.56 -11.27
CA ASN A 300 12.97 3.12 -12.30
C ASN A 300 12.38 4.27 -13.13
N ALA A 301 12.41 5.50 -12.63
CA ALA A 301 11.88 6.71 -13.27
C ALA A 301 12.97 7.61 -13.91
N GLN A 302 14.26 7.29 -13.69
CA GLN A 302 15.38 8.07 -14.25
C GLN A 302 15.67 7.68 -15.69
N ASN A 303 16.05 8.67 -16.50
CA ASN A 303 16.51 8.47 -17.89
C ASN A 303 15.56 7.64 -18.77
N VAL A 304 14.25 7.77 -18.55
CA VAL A 304 13.24 7.04 -19.31
C VAL A 304 13.13 7.63 -20.71
N SER A 305 13.40 6.80 -21.73
CA SER A 305 13.28 7.21 -23.13
C SER A 305 11.84 7.59 -23.46
N GLN A 306 11.66 8.71 -24.17
CA GLN A 306 10.35 9.16 -24.66
C GLN A 306 10.13 8.79 -26.13
N THR A 307 11.07 8.10 -26.74
CA THR A 307 10.97 7.65 -28.13
C THR A 307 10.18 6.35 -28.22
N ILE A 308 9.14 6.34 -29.05
CA ILE A 308 8.42 5.10 -29.38
C ILE A 308 9.17 4.41 -30.51
N PRO A 309 9.78 3.24 -30.27
CA PRO A 309 10.59 2.57 -31.27
C PRO A 309 9.73 1.84 -32.30
N LYS A 310 10.24 1.72 -33.50
CA LYS A 310 9.73 0.76 -34.47
C LYS A 310 10.28 -0.62 -34.13
N LEU A 311 9.46 -1.45 -33.54
CA LEU A 311 9.88 -2.80 -33.15
C LEU A 311 10.08 -3.69 -34.40
N GLN A 312 11.15 -4.48 -34.38
CA GLN A 312 11.28 -5.60 -35.32
C GLN A 312 10.40 -6.74 -34.80
N MET A 313 9.42 -7.13 -35.60
CA MET A 313 8.54 -8.26 -35.25
C MET A 313 9.30 -9.57 -35.52
N PRO A 314 9.48 -10.44 -34.52
CA PRO A 314 10.01 -11.77 -34.75
C PRO A 314 8.99 -12.59 -35.58
N SER A 315 9.46 -13.63 -36.26
CA SER A 315 8.55 -14.56 -36.93
C SER A 315 7.60 -15.18 -35.90
N PRO A 316 6.26 -15.06 -36.08
CA PRO A 316 5.29 -15.59 -35.13
C PRO A 316 5.34 -17.12 -35.03
N ASP A 317 5.84 -17.80 -36.06
CA ASP A 317 5.93 -19.25 -36.12
C ASP A 317 7.23 -19.82 -35.51
N MET A 318 8.18 -18.96 -35.18
CA MET A 318 9.43 -19.38 -34.55
C MET A 318 9.24 -19.50 -33.03
N PRO A 319 9.34 -20.70 -32.44
CA PRO A 319 9.21 -20.89 -31.01
C PRO A 319 10.25 -20.10 -30.23
N PHE A 320 9.83 -19.39 -29.20
CA PHE A 320 10.69 -18.61 -28.32
C PHE A 320 10.34 -18.88 -26.86
N PHE A 321 11.37 -19.19 -26.06
CA PHE A 321 11.29 -19.27 -24.60
C PHE A 321 12.59 -18.73 -23.97
N SER A 322 12.47 -18.00 -22.90
CA SER A 322 13.56 -17.53 -22.05
C SER A 322 13.10 -17.46 -20.60
N GLY A 323 14.01 -17.70 -19.69
CA GLY A 323 13.76 -17.66 -18.24
C GLY A 323 13.88 -19.04 -17.58
N PRO A 324 13.76 -19.08 -16.24
CA PRO A 324 13.52 -17.95 -15.34
C PRO A 324 14.71 -16.99 -15.24
N LYS A 325 14.42 -15.70 -15.16
CA LYS A 325 15.39 -14.67 -14.78
C LYS A 325 14.83 -13.89 -13.59
N PRO A 326 15.62 -13.58 -12.55
CA PRO A 326 15.10 -12.76 -11.45
C PRO A 326 14.82 -11.34 -11.95
N PHE A 327 13.66 -10.79 -11.59
CA PHE A 327 13.33 -9.37 -11.77
C PHE A 327 13.32 -8.59 -10.46
N VAL A 328 13.16 -9.28 -9.33
CA VAL A 328 13.32 -8.70 -7.99
C VAL A 328 14.80 -8.73 -7.63
N ILE A 329 15.47 -7.61 -7.85
CA ILE A 329 16.90 -7.42 -7.58
C ILE A 329 17.02 -6.35 -6.50
N ILE A 330 17.13 -6.78 -5.24
CA ILE A 330 17.30 -5.85 -4.13
C ILE A 330 18.71 -5.27 -4.17
N PRO A 331 18.89 -3.93 -4.12
CA PRO A 331 20.20 -3.31 -4.14
C PRO A 331 21.06 -3.80 -2.96
N PRO A 332 22.36 -4.05 -3.17
CA PRO A 332 23.25 -4.43 -2.07
C PRO A 332 23.32 -3.31 -1.02
N ASN A 333 23.41 -3.70 0.24
CA ASN A 333 23.44 -2.79 1.40
C ASN A 333 22.15 -1.95 1.60
N SER A 334 21.06 -2.34 0.97
CA SER A 334 19.74 -1.76 1.27
C SER A 334 19.23 -2.29 2.58
N SER A 335 18.64 -1.42 3.38
CA SER A 335 18.04 -1.74 4.68
C SER A 335 16.73 -1.00 4.84
N GLY A 336 15.99 -1.41 5.86
CA GLY A 336 14.72 -0.81 6.22
C GLY A 336 13.50 -1.43 5.54
N PRO A 337 12.31 -0.96 5.90
CA PRO A 337 11.03 -1.51 5.42
C PRO A 337 10.90 -1.48 3.90
N LEU A 338 11.43 -0.46 3.23
CA LEU A 338 11.39 -0.32 1.77
C LEU A 338 11.93 -1.55 1.03
N TYR A 339 12.95 -2.22 1.58
CA TYR A 339 13.64 -3.33 0.94
C TYR A 339 13.56 -4.61 1.77
N SER A 340 12.35 -4.96 2.18
CA SER A 340 12.11 -6.11 3.03
C SER A 340 12.32 -7.45 2.32
N TRP A 341 12.30 -8.51 3.09
CA TRP A 341 12.57 -9.86 2.59
C TRP A 341 11.40 -10.49 1.83
N HIS A 342 10.16 -10.10 2.16
CA HIS A 342 8.95 -10.59 1.49
C HIS A 342 8.57 -9.68 0.34
N ASN A 343 8.77 -10.17 -0.89
CA ASN A 343 8.47 -9.47 -2.13
C ASN A 343 7.40 -10.25 -2.88
N HIS A 344 6.21 -9.66 -3.04
CA HIS A 344 5.06 -10.40 -3.54
C HIS A 344 4.07 -9.53 -4.33
N SER A 345 3.00 -10.17 -4.85
CA SER A 345 1.90 -9.54 -5.60
C SER A 345 2.34 -8.62 -6.76
N PRO A 346 3.14 -9.12 -7.71
CA PRO A 346 3.66 -8.30 -8.78
C PRO A 346 2.59 -7.91 -9.82
N ALA A 347 2.87 -6.83 -10.54
CA ALA A 347 2.21 -6.45 -11.79
C ALA A 347 3.26 -6.04 -12.81
N ILE A 348 2.97 -6.20 -14.11
CA ILE A 348 3.87 -5.88 -15.21
C ILE A 348 3.10 -5.23 -16.36
N ALA A 349 3.70 -4.21 -16.96
CA ALA A 349 3.20 -3.60 -18.18
C ALA A 349 4.34 -3.31 -19.17
N GLU A 350 4.05 -3.39 -20.47
CA GLU A 350 4.88 -2.78 -21.50
C GLU A 350 4.60 -1.29 -21.54
N CYS A 351 5.65 -0.47 -21.57
CA CYS A 351 5.54 0.97 -21.79
C CYS A 351 5.53 1.29 -23.30
N PRO A 352 4.95 2.42 -23.72
CA PRO A 352 4.98 2.84 -25.13
C PRO A 352 6.36 2.85 -25.77
N ASN A 353 7.43 3.13 -25.00
CA ASN A 353 8.82 3.11 -25.46
C ASN A 353 9.43 1.69 -25.58
N GLY A 354 8.68 0.64 -25.24
CA GLY A 354 9.11 -0.75 -25.30
C GLY A 354 9.79 -1.28 -24.04
N ASP A 355 10.03 -0.44 -23.03
CA ASP A 355 10.47 -0.91 -21.74
C ASP A 355 9.39 -1.77 -21.06
N LEU A 356 9.81 -2.70 -20.20
CA LEU A 356 8.90 -3.33 -19.26
C LEU A 356 9.06 -2.67 -17.89
N LEU A 357 7.95 -2.32 -17.26
CA LEU A 357 7.89 -1.86 -15.89
C LEU A 357 7.19 -2.91 -15.05
N ALA A 358 7.85 -3.38 -13.99
CA ALA A 358 7.29 -4.28 -13.00
C ALA A 358 7.20 -3.58 -11.66
N VAL A 359 6.09 -3.77 -10.94
CA VAL A 359 5.88 -3.27 -9.58
C VAL A 359 5.42 -4.42 -8.69
N TRP A 360 5.78 -4.38 -7.42
CA TRP A 360 5.36 -5.36 -6.42
C TRP A 360 5.42 -4.74 -5.03
N TYR A 361 4.79 -5.35 -4.03
CA TYR A 361 5.00 -4.90 -2.67
C TYR A 361 6.19 -5.59 -2.01
N SER A 362 6.86 -4.84 -1.14
CA SER A 362 7.92 -5.31 -0.25
C SER A 362 7.48 -5.07 1.19
N CYS A 363 7.59 -6.07 2.04
CA CYS A 363 7.18 -5.96 3.44
C CYS A 363 7.85 -7.02 4.32
N VAL A 364 7.73 -6.84 5.61
CA VAL A 364 8.04 -7.85 6.61
C VAL A 364 6.82 -8.71 6.92
N ASP A 365 5.65 -8.08 7.01
CA ASP A 365 4.34 -8.72 7.22
C ASP A 365 3.32 -8.08 6.26
N GLU A 366 2.58 -8.89 5.51
CA GLU A 366 1.55 -8.44 4.55
C GLU A 366 0.43 -7.62 5.19
N ALA A 367 0.26 -7.71 6.50
CA ALA A 367 -0.69 -6.91 7.24
C ALA A 367 -0.05 -5.70 7.92
N GLY A 368 1.25 -5.50 7.76
CA GLY A 368 2.00 -4.39 8.32
C GLY A 368 1.63 -3.05 7.66
N THR A 369 1.91 -1.98 8.37
CA THR A 369 1.70 -0.60 7.90
C THR A 369 2.88 -0.07 7.10
N GLU A 370 4.00 -0.79 7.14
CA GLU A 370 5.23 -0.51 6.41
C GLU A 370 5.32 -1.30 5.09
N LEU A 371 4.19 -1.75 4.55
CA LEU A 371 4.13 -2.39 3.26
C LEU A 371 4.12 -1.31 2.18
N ASN A 372 5.18 -1.28 1.38
CA ASN A 372 5.37 -0.32 0.29
C ASN A 372 5.47 -0.99 -1.07
N ASN A 373 5.44 -0.20 -2.15
CA ASN A 373 5.63 -0.70 -3.50
C ASN A 373 7.03 -0.35 -4.03
N LEU A 374 7.72 -1.37 -4.50
CA LEU A 374 8.95 -1.26 -5.28
C LEU A 374 8.68 -1.44 -6.77
N ALA A 375 9.55 -0.91 -7.60
CA ALA A 375 9.55 -1.15 -9.04
C ALA A 375 10.95 -1.49 -9.56
N SER A 376 10.95 -2.19 -10.69
CA SER A 376 12.11 -2.40 -11.54
C SER A 376 11.73 -2.20 -13.00
N ARG A 377 12.69 -1.76 -13.80
CA ARG A 377 12.53 -1.54 -15.22
C ARG A 377 13.47 -2.46 -16.00
N LEU A 378 12.97 -3.10 -17.04
CA LEU A 378 13.76 -3.74 -18.06
C LEU A 378 13.74 -2.85 -19.30
N ARG A 379 14.86 -2.17 -19.55
CA ARG A 379 14.98 -1.28 -20.71
C ARG A 379 14.91 -2.07 -22.01
N LEU A 380 14.27 -1.50 -23.03
CA LEU A 380 14.21 -2.13 -24.34
C LEU A 380 15.62 -2.47 -24.86
N GLY A 381 15.84 -3.76 -25.16
CA GLY A 381 17.13 -4.27 -25.61
C GLY A 381 18.11 -4.62 -24.50
N ALA A 382 17.81 -4.33 -23.25
CA ALA A 382 18.64 -4.77 -22.12
C ALA A 382 18.43 -6.27 -21.83
N GLY A 383 19.50 -6.91 -21.33
CA GLY A 383 19.48 -8.33 -20.96
C GLY A 383 18.98 -8.59 -19.54
N GLU A 384 18.97 -7.57 -18.68
CA GLU A 384 18.74 -7.67 -17.24
C GLU A 384 17.85 -6.54 -16.74
N TRP A 385 17.10 -6.83 -15.67
CA TRP A 385 16.30 -5.87 -14.94
C TRP A 385 17.20 -4.92 -14.12
N GLU A 386 16.77 -3.68 -14.00
CA GLU A 386 17.40 -2.72 -13.08
C GLU A 386 17.20 -3.16 -11.62
N PRO A 387 18.07 -2.73 -10.69
CA PRO A 387 17.83 -2.91 -9.26
C PRO A 387 16.47 -2.29 -8.84
N ALA A 388 15.84 -2.92 -7.86
CA ALA A 388 14.61 -2.41 -7.25
C ALA A 388 14.80 -0.99 -6.71
N SER A 389 13.78 -0.16 -6.87
CA SER A 389 13.76 1.19 -6.32
C SER A 389 12.34 1.56 -5.87
N PRO A 390 12.17 2.53 -4.95
CA PRO A 390 10.86 2.95 -4.47
C PRO A 390 9.94 3.37 -5.61
N PHE A 391 8.66 3.04 -5.51
CA PHE A 391 7.68 3.36 -6.52
C PHE A 391 6.43 4.05 -5.96
N TRP A 392 5.88 3.53 -4.87
CA TRP A 392 4.74 4.08 -4.16
C TRP A 392 4.82 3.68 -2.70
N ASP A 393 4.65 4.66 -1.82
CA ASP A 393 4.76 4.46 -0.38
C ASP A 393 3.91 5.50 0.33
N GLY A 394 2.85 5.06 0.96
CA GLY A 394 2.01 5.87 1.83
C GLY A 394 2.44 5.69 3.27
N ALA A 395 2.75 6.79 3.95
CA ALA A 395 3.20 6.77 5.34
C ALA A 395 2.25 5.98 6.22
N ASP A 396 2.74 4.97 6.89
CA ASP A 396 1.95 4.09 7.75
C ASP A 396 0.71 3.49 7.02
N ILE A 397 0.75 3.30 5.73
CA ILE A 397 -0.32 2.71 4.93
C ILE A 397 0.11 1.33 4.45
N ASN A 398 -0.84 0.41 4.42
CA ASN A 398 -0.63 -0.88 3.80
C ASN A 398 -0.91 -0.78 2.29
N ASP A 399 0.08 -0.43 1.49
CA ASP A 399 -0.01 -0.23 0.03
C ASP A 399 -0.13 -1.54 -0.76
N HIS A 400 -1.00 -2.43 -0.29
CA HIS A 400 -1.16 -3.79 -0.80
C HIS A 400 -1.63 -3.84 -2.26
N ALA A 401 -1.25 -4.90 -2.96
CA ALA A 401 -1.77 -5.30 -4.27
C ALA A 401 -1.64 -4.26 -5.40
N PRO A 402 -0.43 -3.73 -5.66
CA PRO A 402 -0.24 -2.82 -6.79
C PRO A 402 -0.63 -3.46 -8.12
N LYS A 403 -1.16 -2.65 -9.04
CA LYS A 403 -1.44 -3.05 -10.43
C LYS A 403 -0.85 -2.03 -11.40
N LEU A 404 -0.37 -2.55 -12.51
CA LEU A 404 0.03 -1.77 -13.67
C LEU A 404 -0.79 -2.21 -14.87
N TRP A 405 -1.20 -1.25 -15.68
CA TRP A 405 -1.87 -1.53 -16.93
C TRP A 405 -1.58 -0.44 -17.97
N TRP A 406 -1.26 -0.86 -19.18
CA TRP A 406 -1.13 0.02 -20.32
C TRP A 406 -2.40 -0.05 -21.16
N ASP A 407 -2.97 1.11 -21.51
CA ASP A 407 -4.23 1.20 -22.26
C ASP A 407 -4.11 0.81 -23.75
N GLY A 408 -2.89 0.51 -24.21
CA GLY A 408 -2.59 0.15 -25.58
C GLY A 408 -2.29 1.37 -26.48
N ASP A 409 -2.40 2.59 -25.95
CA ASP A 409 -2.07 3.83 -26.66
C ASP A 409 -0.93 4.57 -25.95
N ARG A 410 -1.23 5.46 -25.02
CA ARG A 410 -0.23 6.33 -24.39
C ARG A 410 -0.22 6.28 -22.89
N THR A 411 -1.27 5.76 -22.26
CA THR A 411 -1.46 5.92 -20.83
C THR A 411 -1.14 4.62 -20.09
N LEU A 412 -0.20 4.73 -19.18
CA LEU A 412 0.02 3.73 -18.12
C LEU A 412 -0.86 4.10 -16.94
N PHE A 413 -1.50 3.11 -16.35
CA PHE A 413 -2.27 3.22 -15.11
C PHE A 413 -1.55 2.44 -14.02
N HIS A 414 -1.42 3.06 -12.85
CA HIS A 414 -1.03 2.41 -11.62
C HIS A 414 -2.19 2.48 -10.63
N PHE A 415 -2.51 1.36 -10.03
CA PHE A 415 -3.48 1.24 -8.95
C PHE A 415 -2.79 0.65 -7.74
N ALA A 416 -3.14 1.15 -6.57
CA ALA A 416 -2.71 0.60 -5.29
C ALA A 416 -3.83 0.75 -4.27
N ARG A 417 -3.67 0.12 -3.13
CA ARG A 417 -4.54 0.33 -2.00
C ARG A 417 -4.09 1.59 -1.27
N GLY A 418 -5.01 2.45 -0.88
CA GLY A 418 -4.79 3.57 0.02
C GLY A 418 -5.26 3.24 1.44
N GLN A 419 -5.44 4.26 2.26
CA GLN A 419 -5.85 4.09 3.66
C GLN A 419 -7.31 3.60 3.80
N LEU A 420 -8.22 4.22 3.08
CA LEU A 420 -9.67 3.94 3.14
C LEU A 420 -10.25 3.61 1.77
N GLU A 421 -9.54 3.91 0.71
CA GLU A 421 -9.91 3.76 -0.69
C GLU A 421 -8.77 3.10 -1.48
N ASN A 422 -9.06 2.63 -2.68
CA ASN A 422 -8.04 2.40 -3.69
C ASN A 422 -7.66 3.73 -4.34
N ILE A 423 -6.45 3.80 -4.86
CA ILE A 423 -5.96 4.95 -5.63
C ILE A 423 -5.72 4.57 -7.08
N VAL A 424 -5.79 5.56 -7.95
CA VAL A 424 -5.30 5.50 -9.33
C VAL A 424 -4.44 6.70 -9.64
N ARG A 425 -3.35 6.48 -10.35
CA ARG A 425 -2.53 7.52 -10.98
C ARG A 425 -2.13 7.08 -12.37
N THR A 426 -1.85 8.04 -13.24
CA THR A 426 -1.53 7.77 -14.65
C THR A 426 -0.21 8.39 -15.06
N SER A 427 0.41 7.79 -16.06
CA SER A 427 1.62 8.32 -16.71
C SER A 427 1.44 8.30 -18.22
N THR A 428 1.89 9.37 -18.88
CA THR A 428 1.92 9.49 -20.35
C THR A 428 3.34 9.65 -20.91
N ASP A 429 4.34 9.46 -20.04
CA ASP A 429 5.78 9.58 -20.33
C ASP A 429 6.56 8.31 -19.96
N ASN A 430 5.94 7.17 -20.24
CA ASN A 430 6.54 5.84 -20.04
C ASN A 430 6.86 5.51 -18.56
N GLY A 431 6.13 6.11 -17.62
CA GLY A 431 6.34 5.90 -16.19
C GLY A 431 7.53 6.68 -15.62
N ALA A 432 7.98 7.75 -16.30
CA ALA A 432 8.97 8.67 -15.77
C ALA A 432 8.36 9.59 -14.70
N THR A 433 7.14 10.07 -14.95
CA THR A 433 6.34 10.82 -13.97
C THR A 433 4.91 10.30 -13.91
N TRP A 434 4.24 10.59 -12.82
CA TRP A 434 2.86 10.15 -12.56
C TRP A 434 2.00 11.34 -12.14
N THR A 435 0.73 11.31 -12.51
CA THR A 435 -0.26 12.28 -11.98
C THR A 435 -0.40 12.12 -10.47
N LYS A 436 -0.94 13.13 -9.79
CA LYS A 436 -1.38 12.98 -8.41
C LYS A 436 -2.35 11.81 -8.30
N ALA A 437 -2.23 11.07 -7.20
CA ALA A 437 -3.12 9.96 -6.91
C ALA A 437 -4.55 10.46 -6.72
N GLN A 438 -5.51 9.75 -7.30
CA GLN A 438 -6.93 9.99 -7.12
C GLN A 438 -7.56 8.83 -6.37
N ALA A 439 -8.37 9.11 -5.38
CA ALA A 439 -9.15 8.11 -4.66
C ALA A 439 -10.20 7.47 -5.57
N ILE A 440 -10.26 6.15 -5.57
CA ILE A 440 -11.32 5.36 -6.20
C ILE A 440 -11.91 4.41 -5.17
N GLN A 441 -13.18 4.61 -4.86
CA GLN A 441 -13.88 3.78 -3.88
C GLN A 441 -14.57 2.57 -4.54
N PRO A 442 -14.80 1.50 -3.76
CA PRO A 442 -14.42 1.25 -2.37
C PRO A 442 -13.00 0.74 -2.23
N MET A 443 -12.45 0.82 -1.00
CA MET A 443 -11.20 0.16 -0.66
C MET A 443 -11.33 -1.35 -0.84
N SER A 444 -10.44 -1.93 -1.64
CA SER A 444 -10.47 -3.32 -2.02
C SER A 444 -9.12 -3.75 -2.57
N GLU A 445 -8.84 -5.03 -2.50
CA GLU A 445 -7.77 -5.57 -3.30
C GLU A 445 -8.27 -5.76 -4.74
N ILE A 446 -7.61 -5.10 -5.70
CA ILE A 446 -7.91 -5.24 -7.12
C ILE A 446 -7.44 -6.60 -7.59
N GLY A 447 -8.30 -7.32 -8.32
CA GLY A 447 -7.99 -8.62 -8.90
C GLY A 447 -6.88 -8.56 -9.95
N ASN A 448 -6.48 -9.71 -10.44
CA ASN A 448 -5.35 -9.84 -11.35
C ASN A 448 -5.75 -9.69 -12.82
N GLY A 449 -5.60 -8.52 -13.34
CA GLY A 449 -5.88 -8.21 -14.74
C GLY A 449 -6.90 -7.10 -14.88
N ILE A 450 -6.55 -6.15 -15.72
CA ILE A 450 -7.36 -5.01 -16.09
C ILE A 450 -7.54 -5.11 -17.61
N ILE A 451 -8.76 -4.94 -18.07
CA ILE A 451 -9.06 -5.00 -19.50
C ILE A 451 -9.80 -3.74 -19.97
N ARG A 452 -9.67 -3.46 -21.25
CA ARG A 452 -10.61 -2.60 -21.97
C ARG A 452 -11.52 -3.49 -22.80
N THR A 453 -12.84 -3.39 -22.58
CA THR A 453 -13.82 -4.11 -23.38
C THR A 453 -13.91 -3.53 -24.79
N ARG A 454 -14.57 -4.24 -25.72
CA ARG A 454 -14.81 -3.74 -27.08
C ARG A 454 -15.65 -2.47 -27.12
N GLU A 455 -16.46 -2.25 -26.11
CA GLU A 455 -17.27 -1.05 -25.90
C GLU A 455 -16.45 0.11 -25.29
N GLY A 456 -15.14 -0.09 -25.06
CA GLY A 456 -14.23 0.92 -24.51
C GLY A 456 -14.23 1.05 -23.00
N VAL A 457 -14.98 0.20 -22.27
CA VAL A 457 -15.05 0.23 -20.80
C VAL A 457 -13.80 -0.41 -20.20
N ILE A 458 -13.13 0.29 -19.30
CA ILE A 458 -12.06 -0.29 -18.49
C ILE A 458 -12.72 -1.05 -17.34
N VAL A 459 -12.31 -2.31 -17.13
CA VAL A 459 -12.93 -3.23 -16.15
C VAL A 459 -11.85 -3.91 -15.34
N MET A 460 -12.05 -3.97 -14.03
CA MET A 460 -11.25 -4.76 -13.10
C MET A 460 -12.12 -5.42 -12.04
N THR A 461 -11.73 -6.62 -11.62
CA THR A 461 -12.38 -7.34 -10.52
C THR A 461 -11.94 -6.79 -9.17
N GLN A 462 -12.76 -7.05 -8.15
CA GLN A 462 -12.50 -6.64 -6.77
C GLN A 462 -12.60 -7.84 -5.83
N ASP A 463 -11.66 -7.93 -4.90
CA ASP A 463 -11.60 -9.04 -3.93
C ASP A 463 -12.42 -8.78 -2.66
N THR A 464 -13.02 -7.60 -2.55
CA THR A 464 -13.83 -7.26 -1.38
C THR A 464 -15.25 -7.76 -1.45
N THR A 465 -15.91 -7.45 -0.38
CA THR A 465 -17.22 -7.90 0.04
C THR A 465 -18.35 -7.05 -0.51
N SER A 466 -18.09 -5.83 -0.97
CA SER A 466 -19.16 -4.87 -1.30
C SER A 466 -19.33 -4.59 -2.79
N THR A 467 -18.39 -5.01 -3.62
CA THR A 467 -18.47 -4.82 -5.07
C THR A 467 -17.84 -6.00 -5.82
N SER A 468 -18.34 -6.26 -7.01
CA SER A 468 -17.84 -7.31 -7.90
C SER A 468 -16.82 -6.76 -8.90
N LEU A 469 -17.12 -5.62 -9.50
CA LEU A 469 -16.28 -4.96 -10.50
C LEU A 469 -16.15 -3.47 -10.23
N THR A 470 -15.02 -2.91 -10.63
CA THR A 470 -14.83 -1.47 -10.80
C THR A 470 -14.68 -1.16 -12.28
N LEU A 471 -15.35 -0.10 -12.73
CA LEU A 471 -15.56 0.24 -14.13
C LEU A 471 -15.25 1.71 -14.39
N SER A 472 -14.60 1.99 -15.53
CA SER A 472 -14.52 3.35 -16.09
C SER A 472 -15.02 3.36 -17.53
N ARG A 473 -15.90 4.32 -17.88
CA ARG A 473 -16.48 4.50 -19.20
C ARG A 473 -15.94 5.73 -19.94
N ASP A 474 -15.05 6.46 -19.31
CA ASP A 474 -14.50 7.72 -19.80
C ASP A 474 -12.96 7.74 -19.89
N GLY A 475 -12.38 6.53 -20.04
CA GLY A 475 -10.93 6.35 -20.18
C GLY A 475 -10.15 6.51 -18.88
N GLY A 476 -10.76 6.22 -17.73
CA GLY A 476 -10.10 6.25 -16.42
C GLY A 476 -10.23 7.57 -15.67
N LYS A 477 -11.05 8.52 -16.16
CA LYS A 477 -11.28 9.81 -15.48
C LYS A 477 -12.22 9.68 -14.29
N THR A 478 -13.27 8.87 -14.45
CA THR A 478 -14.20 8.56 -13.36
C THR A 478 -14.41 7.04 -13.23
N TRP A 479 -14.76 6.59 -12.03
CA TRP A 479 -14.88 5.18 -11.71
C TRP A 479 -16.23 4.91 -11.04
N THR A 480 -16.86 3.83 -11.45
CA THR A 480 -18.12 3.31 -10.89
C THR A 480 -17.93 1.84 -10.52
N PHE A 481 -18.81 1.32 -9.68
CA PHE A 481 -18.72 -0.06 -9.22
C PHE A 481 -20.04 -0.79 -9.41
N THR A 482 -19.95 -2.11 -9.56
CA THR A 482 -21.11 -2.99 -9.52
C THR A 482 -21.35 -3.41 -8.06
N PRO A 483 -22.28 -2.80 -7.33
CA PRO A 483 -22.48 -3.07 -5.90
C PRO A 483 -23.11 -4.43 -5.68
N ILE A 484 -22.70 -5.11 -4.62
CA ILE A 484 -23.38 -6.28 -4.10
C ILE A 484 -24.40 -5.80 -3.08
N THR A 485 -25.67 -5.78 -3.45
CA THR A 485 -26.76 -5.22 -2.65
C THR A 485 -27.27 -6.17 -1.55
N ASP A 486 -27.16 -7.48 -1.75
CA ASP A 486 -27.52 -8.45 -0.71
C ASP A 486 -26.35 -8.70 0.24
N LYS A 487 -26.43 -8.13 1.44
CA LYS A 487 -25.40 -8.29 2.49
C LYS A 487 -25.10 -9.74 2.86
N LYS A 488 -26.08 -10.66 2.70
CA LYS A 488 -25.86 -12.10 2.95
C LYS A 488 -24.97 -12.76 1.92
N LEU A 489 -24.85 -12.18 0.72
CA LEU A 489 -24.05 -12.68 -0.38
C LEU A 489 -22.67 -12.01 -0.44
N MET A 490 -22.44 -10.91 0.27
CA MET A 490 -21.19 -10.15 0.24
C MET A 490 -19.96 -11.02 0.54
N HIS A 491 -20.07 -11.95 1.47
CA HIS A 491 -18.98 -12.81 1.93
C HIS A 491 -18.97 -14.21 1.28
N ARG A 492 -19.85 -14.47 0.30
CA ARG A 492 -19.98 -15.78 -0.32
C ARG A 492 -19.32 -15.80 -1.69
N SER A 493 -18.08 -16.24 -1.76
CA SER A 493 -17.45 -16.60 -3.03
C SER A 493 -18.34 -17.58 -3.80
N GLY A 494 -18.58 -17.31 -5.10
CA GLY A 494 -19.44 -18.13 -5.93
C GLY A 494 -20.95 -17.98 -5.66
N SER A 495 -21.39 -16.84 -5.15
CA SER A 495 -22.79 -16.44 -5.13
C SER A 495 -23.21 -15.86 -6.50
N PRO A 496 -24.51 -15.82 -6.84
CA PRO A 496 -24.96 -15.18 -8.08
C PRO A 496 -24.62 -13.69 -8.18
N ALA A 497 -24.34 -13.02 -7.07
CA ALA A 497 -24.00 -11.60 -7.05
C ALA A 497 -22.50 -11.31 -7.19
N ARG A 498 -21.66 -12.34 -7.27
CA ARG A 498 -20.20 -12.18 -7.25
C ARG A 498 -19.48 -13.30 -7.98
N HIS A 499 -18.38 -12.98 -8.68
CA HIS A 499 -17.47 -13.99 -9.20
C HIS A 499 -16.91 -14.89 -8.09
N ALA A 500 -16.55 -16.13 -8.44
CA ALA A 500 -15.98 -17.07 -7.48
C ALA A 500 -14.50 -16.80 -7.26
N GLY A 501 -14.07 -16.88 -5.99
CA GLY A 501 -12.67 -16.72 -5.58
C GLY A 501 -12.17 -15.28 -5.55
N ILE A 502 -10.91 -15.13 -5.21
CA ILE A 502 -10.19 -13.86 -5.12
C ILE A 502 -9.02 -13.80 -6.11
N HIS A 503 -8.40 -12.63 -6.26
CA HIS A 503 -7.32 -12.36 -7.22
C HIS A 503 -7.69 -12.75 -8.66
N ALA A 504 -8.98 -12.64 -8.98
CA ALA A 504 -9.53 -13.15 -10.22
C ALA A 504 -9.11 -12.29 -11.42
N PRO A 505 -8.35 -12.83 -12.40
CA PRO A 505 -8.18 -12.19 -13.69
C PRO A 505 -9.50 -12.18 -14.45
N ILE A 506 -9.65 -11.22 -15.38
CA ILE A 506 -10.86 -11.03 -16.17
C ILE A 506 -10.55 -10.91 -17.65
N VAL A 507 -11.43 -11.47 -18.48
CA VAL A 507 -11.42 -11.29 -19.93
C VAL A 507 -12.84 -11.07 -20.46
N GLN A 508 -12.96 -10.38 -21.61
CA GLN A 508 -14.19 -10.35 -22.36
C GLN A 508 -14.18 -11.45 -23.43
N LEU A 509 -15.21 -12.28 -23.45
CA LEU A 509 -15.41 -13.33 -24.45
C LEU A 509 -15.89 -12.76 -25.78
N ALA A 510 -15.81 -13.56 -26.85
CA ALA A 510 -16.24 -13.16 -28.19
C ALA A 510 -17.74 -12.82 -28.27
N ASP A 511 -18.57 -13.42 -27.43
CA ASP A 511 -20.00 -13.16 -27.32
C ASP A 511 -20.36 -11.94 -26.44
N GLY A 512 -19.36 -11.25 -25.88
CA GLY A 512 -19.53 -10.07 -25.03
C GLY A 512 -19.57 -10.35 -23.54
N ARG A 513 -19.78 -11.60 -23.11
CA ARG A 513 -19.73 -11.95 -21.70
C ARG A 513 -18.35 -11.67 -21.07
N LEU A 514 -18.36 -11.44 -19.78
CA LEU A 514 -17.14 -11.42 -18.98
C LEU A 514 -16.89 -12.82 -18.40
N MET A 515 -15.63 -13.22 -18.39
CA MET A 515 -15.17 -14.46 -17.75
C MET A 515 -14.05 -14.16 -16.76
N THR A 516 -14.11 -14.78 -15.58
CA THR A 516 -13.06 -14.72 -14.56
C THR A 516 -12.69 -16.10 -14.07
N ILE A 517 -11.47 -16.26 -13.55
CA ILE A 517 -10.99 -17.47 -12.88
C ILE A 517 -10.39 -17.05 -11.54
N GLY A 518 -10.98 -17.51 -10.42
CA GLY A 518 -10.60 -17.06 -9.09
C GLY A 518 -9.91 -18.12 -8.23
N ARG A 519 -9.10 -17.69 -7.28
CA ARG A 519 -8.47 -18.52 -6.25
C ARG A 519 -9.43 -18.78 -5.10
N LEU A 520 -9.49 -20.02 -4.61
CA LEU A 520 -10.27 -20.40 -3.43
C LEU A 520 -9.33 -20.77 -2.27
N ASN A 521 -9.48 -20.10 -1.14
CA ASN A 521 -8.53 -20.20 -0.03
C ASN A 521 -8.79 -21.37 0.92
N THR A 522 -10.02 -21.87 1.00
CA THR A 522 -10.40 -22.93 1.92
C THR A 522 -10.81 -24.21 1.21
N GLU A 523 -10.55 -25.35 1.83
CA GLU A 523 -10.95 -26.67 1.30
C GLU A 523 -12.47 -26.75 1.11
N ALA A 524 -13.26 -26.15 2.01
CA ALA A 524 -14.71 -26.13 1.91
C ALA A 524 -15.21 -25.34 0.69
N GLU A 525 -14.52 -24.27 0.27
CA GLU A 525 -14.82 -23.55 -0.97
C GLU A 525 -14.39 -24.37 -2.19
N GLN A 526 -13.21 -24.98 -2.15
CA GLN A 526 -12.67 -25.79 -3.24
C GLN A 526 -13.54 -27.03 -3.51
N ALA A 527 -14.07 -27.65 -2.46
CA ALA A 527 -14.97 -28.81 -2.57
C ALA A 527 -16.26 -28.48 -3.34
N LYS A 528 -16.77 -27.24 -3.29
CA LYS A 528 -17.94 -26.80 -4.08
C LYS A 528 -17.69 -26.88 -5.60
N PHE A 529 -16.43 -26.85 -6.00
CA PHE A 529 -16.00 -26.92 -7.39
C PHE A 529 -15.19 -28.21 -7.69
N ASN A 530 -15.45 -29.28 -6.93
CA ASN A 530 -14.77 -30.56 -7.09
C ASN A 530 -13.24 -30.47 -7.02
N MET A 531 -12.70 -29.64 -6.13
CA MET A 531 -11.26 -29.32 -6.00
C MET A 531 -10.65 -28.76 -7.29
N LYS A 532 -11.46 -28.05 -8.08
CA LYS A 532 -11.03 -27.37 -9.31
C LYS A 532 -11.08 -25.86 -9.14
N THR A 533 -10.29 -25.16 -9.94
CA THR A 533 -10.37 -23.71 -10.05
C THR A 533 -11.72 -23.33 -10.68
N PRO A 534 -12.51 -22.41 -10.07
CA PRO A 534 -13.77 -21.98 -10.64
C PRO A 534 -13.59 -21.00 -11.79
N ALA A 535 -14.38 -21.14 -12.84
CA ALA A 535 -14.67 -20.09 -13.80
C ALA A 535 -16.00 -19.44 -13.46
N SER A 536 -16.11 -18.13 -13.66
CA SER A 536 -17.33 -17.36 -13.47
C SER A 536 -17.64 -16.54 -14.69
N PHE A 537 -18.92 -16.48 -15.08
CA PHE A 537 -19.40 -15.80 -16.29
C PHE A 537 -20.48 -14.80 -15.94
N SER A 538 -20.44 -13.62 -16.57
CA SER A 538 -21.46 -12.60 -16.48
C SER A 538 -21.84 -12.08 -17.85
N SER A 539 -23.16 -11.94 -18.12
CA SER A 539 -23.71 -11.38 -19.34
C SER A 539 -24.28 -9.97 -19.18
N ASP A 540 -24.26 -9.44 -17.96
CA ASP A 540 -24.91 -8.18 -17.58
C ASP A 540 -23.91 -7.16 -16.97
N GLY A 541 -22.63 -7.24 -17.37
CA GLY A 541 -21.60 -6.32 -16.93
C GLY A 541 -21.15 -6.54 -15.49
N GLY A 542 -21.26 -7.74 -14.95
CA GLY A 542 -20.78 -8.11 -13.62
C GLY A 542 -21.82 -7.95 -12.50
N VAL A 543 -23.09 -7.74 -12.83
CA VAL A 543 -24.18 -7.66 -11.85
C VAL A 543 -24.55 -9.04 -11.34
N THR A 544 -24.66 -10.02 -12.27
CA THR A 544 -24.92 -11.41 -11.91
C THR A 544 -23.88 -12.36 -12.53
N TRP A 545 -23.67 -13.49 -11.85
CA TRP A 545 -22.63 -14.45 -12.21
C TRP A 545 -23.15 -15.89 -12.14
N THR A 546 -22.73 -16.68 -13.11
CA THR A 546 -22.82 -18.13 -13.09
C THR A 546 -21.43 -18.74 -12.93
N HIS A 547 -21.34 -19.94 -12.37
CA HIS A 547 -20.07 -20.56 -12.01
C HIS A 547 -20.01 -22.01 -12.43
N GLU A 548 -18.83 -22.42 -12.91
CA GLU A 548 -18.55 -23.83 -13.22
C GLU A 548 -17.10 -24.19 -12.88
N PRO A 549 -16.80 -25.45 -12.58
CA PRO A 549 -15.41 -25.89 -12.41
C PRO A 549 -14.68 -25.91 -13.75
N THR A 550 -13.44 -25.44 -13.77
CA THR A 550 -12.52 -25.64 -14.90
C THR A 550 -11.93 -27.07 -14.86
N PRO A 551 -11.25 -27.54 -15.90
CA PRO A 551 -10.52 -28.82 -15.84
C PRO A 551 -9.25 -28.75 -14.95
N PHE A 552 -8.86 -27.56 -14.48
CA PHE A 552 -7.60 -27.34 -13.76
C PHE A 552 -7.76 -27.50 -12.25
N PRO A 553 -6.69 -27.94 -11.55
CA PRO A 553 -6.68 -28.02 -10.09
C PRO A 553 -6.99 -26.68 -9.44
N ALA A 554 -7.57 -26.69 -8.24
CA ALA A 554 -7.70 -25.50 -7.43
C ALA A 554 -6.31 -24.96 -7.04
N ILE A 555 -6.23 -23.66 -6.86
CA ILE A 555 -5.07 -22.96 -6.29
C ILE A 555 -5.46 -22.28 -4.98
N SER A 556 -4.50 -22.05 -4.11
CA SER A 556 -4.72 -21.43 -2.79
C SER A 556 -3.67 -20.37 -2.44
N SER A 557 -3.50 -20.03 -1.16
CA SER A 557 -2.57 -18.98 -0.73
C SER A 557 -1.17 -19.13 -1.36
N VAL A 558 -0.49 -18.01 -1.56
CA VAL A 558 0.79 -17.89 -2.29
C VAL A 558 0.70 -18.28 -3.77
N GLN A 559 -0.51 -18.39 -4.31
CA GLN A 559 -0.73 -18.66 -5.75
C GLN A 559 -1.75 -17.68 -6.34
N ARG A 560 -1.48 -17.16 -7.51
CA ARG A 560 -2.38 -16.31 -8.30
C ARG A 560 -2.26 -16.67 -9.77
N ALA A 561 -3.39 -16.88 -10.44
CA ALA A 561 -3.41 -17.21 -11.86
C ALA A 561 -3.41 -15.95 -12.75
N VAL A 562 -3.06 -16.13 -14.00
CA VAL A 562 -3.26 -15.20 -15.11
C VAL A 562 -4.30 -15.80 -16.07
N LEU A 563 -5.27 -15.00 -16.48
CA LEU A 563 -6.16 -15.26 -17.62
C LEU A 563 -6.12 -14.02 -18.50
N MET A 564 -5.75 -14.18 -19.76
CA MET A 564 -5.69 -13.07 -20.70
C MET A 564 -6.03 -13.55 -22.11
N ARG A 565 -6.53 -12.61 -22.94
CA ARG A 565 -6.67 -12.85 -24.37
C ARG A 565 -5.40 -12.43 -25.08
N LEU A 566 -4.81 -13.34 -25.83
CA LEU A 566 -3.67 -13.02 -26.69
C LEU A 566 -4.15 -12.28 -27.95
N ARG A 567 -3.30 -11.47 -28.55
CA ARG A 567 -3.54 -10.93 -29.87
C ARG A 567 -3.45 -12.05 -30.90
N SER A 568 -4.27 -11.99 -31.94
CA SER A 568 -4.21 -12.94 -33.06
C SER A 568 -3.04 -12.61 -33.95
N ASP A 569 -2.18 -13.59 -34.19
CA ASP A 569 -1.08 -13.48 -35.16
C ASP A 569 -1.56 -13.75 -36.61
N SER A 570 -2.76 -14.34 -36.74
CA SER A 570 -3.24 -14.88 -38.03
C SER A 570 -4.21 -13.96 -38.77
N VAL A 571 -5.00 -13.16 -38.04
CA VAL A 571 -6.02 -12.27 -38.62
C VAL A 571 -6.06 -10.96 -37.83
N PRO A 572 -5.67 -9.83 -38.42
CA PRO A 572 -5.79 -8.52 -37.77
C PRO A 572 -7.24 -8.25 -37.33
N GLY A 573 -7.43 -7.93 -36.03
CA GLY A 573 -8.74 -7.63 -35.45
C GLY A 573 -9.57 -8.85 -35.01
N ALA A 574 -9.17 -10.09 -35.34
CA ALA A 574 -9.80 -11.26 -34.78
C ALA A 574 -9.36 -11.52 -33.33
N PRO A 575 -10.26 -12.00 -32.46
CA PRO A 575 -9.87 -12.37 -31.11
C PRO A 575 -8.91 -13.57 -31.15
N GLY A 576 -7.73 -13.41 -30.55
CA GLY A 576 -6.79 -14.51 -30.36
C GLY A 576 -7.24 -15.47 -29.24
N PRO A 577 -6.46 -16.53 -28.98
CA PRO A 577 -6.82 -17.53 -27.99
C PRO A 577 -6.77 -16.95 -26.56
N LEU A 578 -7.49 -17.58 -25.64
CA LEU A 578 -7.31 -17.35 -24.22
C LEU A 578 -6.06 -18.09 -23.74
N LEU A 579 -5.25 -17.39 -22.97
CA LEU A 579 -4.11 -17.93 -22.23
C LEU A 579 -4.45 -17.97 -20.74
N LEU A 580 -4.32 -19.15 -20.15
CA LEU A 580 -4.29 -19.35 -18.69
C LEU A 580 -2.87 -19.72 -18.28
N CYS A 581 -2.32 -19.04 -17.27
CA CYS A 581 -1.16 -19.51 -16.51
C CYS A 581 -1.59 -19.78 -15.07
N SER A 582 -1.27 -20.98 -14.55
CA SER A 582 -1.68 -21.43 -13.23
C SER A 582 -0.72 -22.50 -12.70
N PHE A 583 -1.08 -23.16 -11.60
CA PHE A 583 -0.27 -24.18 -10.95
C PHE A 583 -0.99 -25.53 -10.92
N THR A 584 -0.22 -26.62 -10.98
CA THR A 584 -0.75 -27.97 -10.96
C THR A 584 -1.26 -28.43 -9.61
N ASP A 585 -0.77 -27.79 -8.52
CA ASP A 585 -1.05 -28.20 -7.14
C ASP A 585 -1.34 -27.00 -6.26
N ILE A 586 -2.12 -27.21 -5.22
CA ILE A 586 -2.32 -26.23 -4.13
C ILE A 586 -0.97 -25.98 -3.44
N SER A 587 -0.67 -24.74 -3.06
CA SER A 587 0.61 -24.37 -2.46
C SER A 587 0.98 -25.19 -1.22
N ALA A 588 0.00 -25.59 -0.40
CA ALA A 588 0.20 -26.46 0.75
C ALA A 588 0.76 -27.85 0.34
N ASN A 589 0.45 -28.31 -0.87
CA ASN A 589 0.90 -29.59 -1.41
C ASN A 589 2.18 -29.47 -2.26
N ALA A 590 2.71 -28.24 -2.43
CA ALA A 590 3.90 -28.00 -3.25
C ALA A 590 5.15 -28.77 -2.77
N LYS A 591 5.19 -29.17 -1.50
CA LYS A 591 6.26 -30.03 -0.95
C LYS A 591 6.14 -31.50 -1.36
N LYS A 592 4.93 -31.93 -1.75
CA LYS A 592 4.60 -33.30 -2.25
C LYS A 592 3.62 -33.13 -3.41
N PRO A 593 4.05 -32.59 -4.55
CA PRO A 593 3.16 -32.30 -5.66
C PRO A 593 2.60 -33.58 -6.26
N THR A 594 1.31 -33.57 -6.57
CA THR A 594 0.65 -34.64 -7.32
C THR A 594 0.80 -34.44 -8.82
N GLY A 595 1.00 -33.21 -9.26
CA GLY A 595 1.20 -32.87 -10.67
C GLY A 595 -0.04 -33.06 -11.54
N MET A 596 0.16 -32.95 -12.85
CA MET A 596 -0.83 -33.26 -13.88
C MET A 596 -0.14 -33.72 -15.17
N ASP A 597 -0.93 -34.27 -16.07
CA ASP A 597 -0.44 -34.78 -17.34
C ASP A 597 -0.45 -33.69 -18.44
N PHE A 598 0.63 -33.64 -19.20
CA PHE A 598 0.85 -32.73 -20.31
C PHE A 598 1.14 -33.52 -21.60
N PRO A 599 0.65 -33.08 -22.76
CA PRO A 599 1.08 -33.64 -24.04
C PRO A 599 2.58 -33.41 -24.27
N CYS A 600 3.27 -34.45 -24.79
CA CYS A 600 4.64 -34.37 -25.25
C CYS A 600 4.85 -35.21 -26.53
N GLU A 601 6.03 -35.09 -27.15
CA GLU A 601 6.36 -35.94 -28.30
C GLU A 601 6.26 -37.42 -27.94
N GLY A 602 5.43 -38.15 -28.66
CA GLY A 602 5.23 -39.61 -28.49
C GLY A 602 4.41 -40.02 -27.28
N GLY A 603 3.70 -39.08 -26.57
CA GLY A 603 2.82 -39.48 -25.47
C GLY A 603 2.47 -38.38 -24.48
N THR A 604 2.58 -38.72 -23.22
CA THR A 604 2.21 -37.85 -22.09
C THR A 604 3.37 -37.72 -21.11
N LEU A 605 3.59 -36.51 -20.64
CA LEU A 605 4.55 -36.13 -19.62
C LEU A 605 3.80 -35.83 -18.33
N HIS A 606 4.10 -36.54 -17.26
CA HIS A 606 3.62 -36.17 -15.92
C HIS A 606 4.56 -35.13 -15.32
N GLY A 607 4.03 -33.98 -14.85
CA GLY A 607 4.84 -32.89 -14.32
C GLY A 607 4.11 -32.01 -13.34
N ALA A 608 4.87 -31.18 -12.58
CA ALA A 608 4.34 -30.34 -11.51
C ALA A 608 4.87 -28.90 -11.56
N GLY A 609 4.05 -27.97 -11.10
CA GLY A 609 4.37 -26.56 -10.94
C GLY A 609 3.64 -25.65 -11.91
N LEU A 610 4.25 -24.53 -12.25
CA LEU A 610 3.72 -23.51 -13.14
C LEU A 610 3.49 -24.04 -14.55
N PHE A 611 2.29 -23.86 -15.09
CA PHE A 611 1.93 -24.26 -16.46
C PHE A 611 1.16 -23.18 -17.18
N ALA A 612 1.11 -23.29 -18.51
CA ALA A 612 0.23 -22.51 -19.37
C ALA A 612 -0.72 -23.45 -20.13
N ALA A 613 -1.92 -22.93 -20.43
CA ALA A 613 -2.91 -23.58 -21.26
C ALA A 613 -3.54 -22.57 -22.23
N LEU A 614 -3.92 -23.06 -23.45
CA LEU A 614 -4.60 -22.25 -24.46
C LEU A 614 -6.00 -22.80 -24.73
N SER A 615 -6.96 -21.88 -24.84
CA SER A 615 -8.31 -22.16 -25.35
C SER A 615 -8.55 -21.37 -26.63
N PHE A 616 -9.10 -22.06 -27.64
CA PHE A 616 -9.46 -21.46 -28.94
C PHE A 616 -10.98 -21.36 -29.11
N ASP A 617 -11.75 -21.73 -28.09
CA ASP A 617 -13.21 -21.85 -28.10
C ASP A 617 -13.85 -21.16 -26.88
N GLU A 618 -13.23 -20.02 -26.47
CA GLU A 618 -13.75 -19.16 -25.39
C GLU A 618 -13.79 -19.84 -24.00
N GLY A 619 -12.79 -20.66 -23.71
CA GLY A 619 -12.62 -21.30 -22.41
C GLY A 619 -13.37 -22.65 -22.26
N LYS A 620 -14.07 -23.13 -23.30
CA LYS A 620 -14.79 -24.42 -23.24
C LYS A 620 -13.84 -25.59 -23.20
N THR A 621 -12.80 -25.57 -24.04
CA THR A 621 -11.73 -26.56 -24.01
C THR A 621 -10.35 -25.95 -23.99
N TRP A 622 -9.38 -26.71 -23.48
CA TRP A 622 -8.00 -26.30 -23.31
C TRP A 622 -7.05 -27.34 -23.90
N PRO A 623 -6.98 -27.46 -25.23
CA PRO A 623 -6.24 -28.52 -25.90
C PRO A 623 -4.72 -28.40 -25.80
N VAL A 624 -4.20 -27.18 -25.63
CA VAL A 624 -2.77 -26.93 -25.44
C VAL A 624 -2.50 -26.73 -23.97
N ARG A 625 -1.58 -27.52 -23.41
CA ARG A 625 -1.12 -27.44 -22.04
C ARG A 625 0.39 -27.68 -22.00
N ARG A 626 1.14 -26.82 -21.29
CA ARG A 626 2.59 -26.95 -21.23
C ARG A 626 3.13 -26.43 -19.90
N LEU A 627 4.10 -27.16 -19.30
CA LEU A 627 4.87 -26.64 -18.18
C LEU A 627 5.73 -25.45 -18.63
N ILE A 628 5.80 -24.44 -17.79
CA ILE A 628 6.68 -23.27 -18.00
C ILE A 628 8.08 -23.60 -17.49
N THR A 629 8.83 -24.29 -18.33
CA THR A 629 10.19 -24.72 -18.04
C THR A 629 11.00 -24.76 -19.34
N PRO A 630 12.32 -24.44 -19.30
CA PRO A 630 13.18 -24.64 -20.45
C PRO A 630 13.45 -26.12 -20.74
N GLY A 631 13.04 -27.03 -19.84
CA GLY A 631 13.45 -28.44 -19.88
C GLY A 631 14.87 -28.64 -19.33
N GLY A 632 15.48 -29.77 -19.70
CA GLY A 632 16.87 -30.09 -19.36
C GLY A 632 17.05 -30.82 -18.03
N ALA A 633 18.31 -30.94 -17.60
CA ALA A 633 18.66 -31.58 -16.35
C ALA A 633 18.16 -30.77 -15.14
N PRO A 634 17.79 -31.44 -14.03
CA PRO A 634 17.38 -30.75 -12.81
C PRO A 634 18.43 -29.79 -12.28
N HIS A 635 18.01 -28.55 -11.96
CA HIS A 635 18.85 -27.57 -11.30
C HIS A 635 18.02 -26.68 -10.35
N THR A 636 18.69 -26.05 -9.38
CA THR A 636 18.04 -25.24 -8.36
C THR A 636 17.90 -23.81 -8.82
N VAL A 637 16.73 -23.22 -8.61
CA VAL A 637 16.40 -21.82 -8.89
C VAL A 637 15.85 -21.17 -7.63
N SER A 638 16.17 -19.90 -7.45
CA SER A 638 15.60 -19.09 -6.35
C SER A 638 14.12 -18.80 -6.62
N GLY A 639 13.29 -18.99 -5.60
CA GLY A 639 11.86 -18.67 -5.59
C GLY A 639 11.53 -17.53 -4.63
N ILE A 640 10.24 -17.42 -4.30
CA ILE A 640 9.71 -16.46 -3.33
C ILE A 640 10.38 -16.63 -1.96
N ASP A 641 10.55 -15.55 -1.20
CA ASP A 641 10.95 -15.54 0.22
C ASP A 641 12.22 -16.32 0.54
N ARG A 642 13.26 -16.14 -0.23
CA ARG A 642 14.52 -16.90 -0.11
C ARG A 642 14.35 -18.41 -0.32
N GLY A 643 13.14 -18.86 -0.72
CA GLY A 643 12.87 -20.23 -1.09
C GLY A 643 13.64 -20.64 -2.33
N GLN A 644 13.72 -21.94 -2.56
CA GLN A 644 14.33 -22.55 -3.74
C GLN A 644 13.43 -23.65 -4.27
N PHE A 645 13.49 -23.88 -5.56
CA PHE A 645 12.79 -24.99 -6.22
C PHE A 645 13.67 -25.65 -7.28
N THR A 646 13.35 -26.89 -7.62
CA THR A 646 14.02 -27.59 -8.69
C THR A 646 13.29 -27.35 -10.01
N LEU A 647 14.00 -26.84 -11.01
CA LEU A 647 13.54 -26.68 -12.38
C LEU A 647 14.08 -27.84 -13.24
N SER A 648 13.22 -28.49 -14.00
CA SER A 648 13.58 -29.59 -14.90
C SER A 648 12.55 -29.76 -16.02
N ALA A 649 12.67 -30.79 -16.84
CA ALA A 649 11.66 -31.12 -17.85
C ALA A 649 10.27 -31.44 -17.25
N THR A 650 10.21 -31.92 -16.00
CA THR A 650 8.99 -32.35 -15.30
C THR A 650 8.64 -31.49 -14.08
N SER A 651 9.44 -30.48 -13.76
CA SER A 651 9.25 -29.65 -12.60
C SER A 651 9.41 -28.19 -12.97
N ALA A 652 8.43 -27.36 -12.62
CA ALA A 652 8.41 -25.92 -12.79
C ALA A 652 8.22 -25.21 -11.43
N GLU A 653 8.22 -23.88 -11.40
CA GLU A 653 8.03 -23.09 -10.17
C GLU A 653 6.72 -23.45 -9.46
N PRO A 654 6.75 -23.88 -8.17
CA PRO A 654 5.54 -24.43 -7.52
C PRO A 654 4.58 -23.38 -6.96
N PRO A 655 5.00 -22.28 -6.27
CA PRO A 655 4.15 -21.19 -5.84
C PRO A 655 4.58 -19.87 -6.46
N GLY A 656 3.69 -18.92 -6.50
CA GLY A 656 3.96 -17.53 -6.83
C GLY A 656 2.69 -16.80 -7.26
N TYR A 657 2.69 -15.49 -7.11
CA TYR A 657 1.67 -14.64 -7.70
C TYR A 657 2.09 -14.30 -9.12
N LEU A 658 1.25 -14.70 -10.08
CA LEU A 658 1.54 -14.47 -11.48
C LEU A 658 0.97 -13.12 -11.94
N ALA A 659 1.72 -12.44 -12.82
CA ALA A 659 1.21 -11.36 -13.63
C ALA A 659 1.79 -11.48 -15.04
N ALA A 660 1.06 -11.05 -16.06
CA ALA A 660 1.54 -11.13 -17.44
C ALA A 660 1.03 -9.97 -18.29
N THR A 661 1.81 -9.65 -19.31
CA THR A 661 1.41 -8.80 -20.44
C THR A 661 1.92 -9.40 -21.72
N GLN A 662 1.20 -9.20 -22.84
CA GLN A 662 1.72 -9.52 -24.17
C GLN A 662 2.32 -8.27 -24.79
N THR A 663 3.61 -8.26 -25.02
CA THR A 663 4.33 -7.15 -25.66
C THR A 663 3.99 -7.04 -27.14
N ARG A 664 4.19 -5.86 -27.72
CA ARG A 664 3.85 -5.58 -29.14
C ARG A 664 4.55 -6.49 -30.13
N ASP A 665 5.68 -7.08 -29.75
CA ASP A 665 6.40 -8.11 -30.53
C ASP A 665 5.79 -9.51 -30.46
N GLY A 666 4.62 -9.68 -29.83
CA GLY A 666 3.88 -10.93 -29.73
C GLY A 666 4.28 -11.83 -28.56
N ARG A 667 5.36 -11.52 -27.85
CA ARG A 667 5.82 -12.33 -26.71
C ARG A 667 4.95 -12.08 -25.47
N VAL A 668 4.76 -13.13 -24.69
CA VAL A 668 4.16 -13.07 -23.36
C VAL A 668 5.28 -12.86 -22.35
N GLN A 669 5.19 -11.81 -21.60
CA GLN A 669 6.05 -11.51 -20.45
C GLN A 669 5.30 -11.96 -19.20
N LEU A 670 5.69 -13.07 -18.61
CA LEU A 670 5.10 -13.65 -17.41
C LEU A 670 6.07 -13.47 -16.25
N ILE A 671 5.61 -12.85 -15.17
CA ILE A 671 6.36 -12.80 -13.91
C ILE A 671 5.64 -13.57 -12.82
N SER A 672 6.43 -14.24 -11.96
CA SER A 672 5.98 -14.80 -10.68
C SER A 672 6.29 -13.80 -9.56
N SER A 673 6.33 -14.22 -8.31
CA SER A 673 6.75 -13.34 -7.21
C SER A 673 8.23 -12.92 -7.27
N LYS A 674 9.04 -13.58 -8.09
CA LYS A 674 10.49 -13.28 -8.21
C LYS A 674 11.06 -13.43 -9.62
N ASN A 675 10.50 -14.33 -10.40
CA ASN A 675 11.09 -14.76 -11.66
C ASN A 675 10.30 -14.24 -12.87
N HIS A 676 11.01 -13.96 -13.95
CA HIS A 676 10.49 -13.52 -15.23
C HIS A 676 10.69 -14.61 -16.28
N TYR A 677 9.64 -14.94 -16.98
CA TYR A 677 9.59 -15.89 -18.09
C TYR A 677 9.08 -15.19 -19.34
N VAL A 678 9.67 -15.49 -20.48
CA VAL A 678 9.26 -14.94 -21.78
C VAL A 678 9.01 -16.08 -22.75
N PHE A 679 7.84 -16.10 -23.39
CA PHE A 679 7.52 -17.10 -24.40
C PHE A 679 6.53 -16.56 -25.44
N ASN A 680 6.36 -17.26 -26.52
CA ASN A 680 5.38 -16.90 -27.54
C ASN A 680 4.38 -18.06 -27.81
N LEU A 681 3.37 -17.78 -28.64
CA LEU A 681 2.33 -18.73 -29.00
C LEU A 681 2.88 -19.96 -29.71
N ALA A 682 3.91 -19.79 -30.58
CA ALA A 682 4.55 -20.91 -31.28
C ALA A 682 5.19 -21.89 -30.30
N TRP A 683 5.90 -21.37 -29.27
CA TRP A 683 6.48 -22.21 -28.24
C TRP A 683 5.41 -22.96 -27.45
N LEU A 684 4.31 -22.32 -27.08
CA LEU A 684 3.21 -22.99 -26.35
C LEU A 684 2.60 -24.14 -27.14
N LYS A 685 2.44 -23.99 -28.47
CA LYS A 685 1.89 -25.02 -29.37
C LYS A 685 2.85 -26.17 -29.68
N GLN A 686 4.17 -25.93 -29.52
CA GLN A 686 5.17 -26.97 -29.77
C GLN A 686 5.13 -28.00 -28.65
N LEU A 687 5.00 -29.27 -29.00
CA LEU A 687 5.12 -30.36 -28.03
C LEU A 687 6.54 -30.38 -27.42
N PRO A 688 6.67 -30.45 -26.11
CA PRO A 688 7.98 -30.67 -25.50
C PRO A 688 8.49 -32.07 -25.84
N PRO A 689 9.82 -32.27 -25.92
CA PRO A 689 10.39 -33.60 -26.13
C PRO A 689 9.99 -34.53 -24.96
N ALA A 690 9.89 -35.84 -25.28
CA ALA A 690 9.71 -36.82 -24.22
C ALA A 690 10.87 -36.78 -23.23
N PRO A 691 10.60 -36.90 -21.92
CA PRO A 691 11.70 -36.96 -20.94
C PRO A 691 12.59 -38.16 -21.25
N LYS A 692 13.91 -37.96 -21.26
CA LYS A 692 14.83 -39.06 -21.34
C LYS A 692 14.61 -40.01 -20.15
N LYS A 693 14.38 -41.28 -20.43
CA LYS A 693 14.21 -42.32 -19.40
C LYS A 693 15.45 -42.43 -18.53
#